data_049e7963c302364f181c8238e027a44b
#
_entry.id   049e7963c302364f181c8238e027a44b
#
_cell.length_a   1.000
_cell.length_b   1.000
_cell.length_c   1.000
_cell.angle_alpha   90.00
_cell.angle_beta   90.00
_cell.angle_gamma   90.00
#
_symmetry.space_group_name_H-M   'P 1'
#
loop_
_entity.id
_entity.type
_entity.pdbx_description
1 polymer ?
#
loop_
_entity_poly.entity_id
_entity_poly.type
_entity_poly.pdbx_seq_one_letter_code
_entity_poly.pdbx_strand_id
1 'polypeptide(L)'
;MALPKIEERTLYPPLINHLKSIGFDAIGETKVTTIHPDILFKVEDLSFVIEVKIGKPEIGLKAVAQASDYARKLGTQNIVILIYPEKYRNQVVFDTKIVEKIALHEEIDVLVLTEYWTKNLKARPLAVFQELKTAILSKTINVDFSTIVNLIESYVTDLNSIIYQIKTEELASEVVNKLDLFSSIGEIKDVEIAKKQVINLASYLLFNQLLFYHIFKRTANSDISELKEIEKVKKLQEYFNEITDIDYKSIYSVNILGHIPENVTVINTLNEVIKAIKLLRAEHITHDLAGRFFHDLIPYEVRKVLAAFYTHPIAAEILAGLTIDSWDEKIIDPACGSGTLLVSSYIRKMRLYQELHGFKDIDWVHKQFIENDINGIDIMPFAAHITTLNLATQDIEQKTNYVRIATKDSLALAPALRTKDFLEGEGIRISSYTREIQNTLVSVGRGRVVKKEGALSVNGKGERFFLQPLDTVIMNPPFTDRDKMPEYMRDSLKENATLVKFCANAVNLWGYFLALAHLLLRDRGKIGAVIPINIARGETTLKIREFLFKNYHVIYWIKPVADFAFSEGASFKDSLFIAKKIKPTTEDLTGIILLRKSIRSMILDEGQEVVEKIRNIKPIEGKQYDTEYFSLRFVKQASLRSDIDNLMLYIGGTNFQNMDVIREFINKVSDIGKNRLSNLKMDDMKEGITSPKGMSQIVYVTQPLDESRVKRSFLILEEDRKNTINAKVKDANRSIEIPKDVTKPALRTSTGIKGIDVTKRHDYIITKKYPDFSEVLMLSKWKGKFNWKLIQDKIEMVGESRIVIPDKIRLSSENTNVLGVYSDKPLMLSNLFFTYTDLKKEKCKILALSLNSILTLAQFIVFKSESLGGYIRLSANDWALTAQLDYQKLNEKDRNTLLSLFDELRNVEFPSIIEQLESRFWARIKLDKAILKIIGFDTLDIDNWLPKVYDSLTTELKATANMES
;
A
#
# COMPACT_ATOMS: atom_id res chain seq x y z
N MET A 1 7.93 -58.53 -6.17
CA MET A 1 8.62 -57.43 -5.48
C MET A 1 7.86 -56.14 -5.79
N ALA A 2 7.47 -55.43 -4.78
CA ALA A 2 6.86 -54.11 -4.99
C ALA A 2 7.91 -53.18 -5.61
N LEU A 3 7.53 -52.43 -6.65
CA LEU A 3 8.42 -51.46 -7.27
C LEU A 3 8.83 -50.36 -6.28
N PRO A 4 10.09 -49.90 -6.27
CA PRO A 4 10.54 -48.89 -5.34
C PRO A 4 9.83 -47.57 -5.64
N LYS A 5 9.13 -47.03 -4.66
CA LYS A 5 8.40 -45.74 -4.75
C LYS A 5 9.14 -44.68 -3.95
N ILE A 6 9.02 -43.44 -4.42
CA ILE A 6 9.53 -42.27 -3.67
C ILE A 6 8.60 -42.01 -2.48
N GLU A 7 9.16 -42.15 -1.30
CA GLU A 7 8.59 -41.79 0.00
C GLU A 7 9.56 -40.80 0.67
N GLU A 8 9.15 -40.10 1.72
CA GLU A 8 10.01 -39.15 2.45
C GLU A 8 11.37 -39.79 2.82
N ARG A 9 11.36 -41.01 3.33
CA ARG A 9 12.57 -41.79 3.68
C ARG A 9 13.51 -42.05 2.53
N THR A 10 13.01 -42.12 1.31
CA THR A 10 13.81 -42.35 0.09
C THR A 10 14.75 -41.17 -0.18
N LEU A 11 14.40 -39.98 0.29
CA LEU A 11 15.18 -38.76 0.08
C LEU A 11 16.30 -38.54 1.11
N TYR A 12 16.27 -39.27 2.27
CA TYR A 12 17.24 -39.04 3.35
C TYR A 12 18.67 -39.39 2.95
N PRO A 13 18.98 -40.56 2.34
CA PRO A 13 20.36 -40.90 2.05
C PRO A 13 21.11 -39.91 1.17
N PRO A 14 20.58 -39.40 0.06
CA PRO A 14 21.23 -38.34 -0.71
C PRO A 14 21.48 -37.05 0.07
N LEU A 15 20.50 -36.62 0.88
CA LEU A 15 20.62 -35.42 1.73
C LEU A 15 21.74 -35.58 2.77
N ILE A 16 21.77 -36.73 3.46
CA ILE A 16 22.79 -37.04 4.46
C ILE A 16 24.19 -37.12 3.84
N ASN A 17 24.32 -37.75 2.67
CA ASN A 17 25.59 -37.84 1.96
C ASN A 17 26.09 -36.47 1.55
N HIS A 18 25.20 -35.62 1.08
CA HIS A 18 25.55 -34.26 0.73
C HIS A 18 26.00 -33.46 1.95
N LEU A 19 25.24 -33.50 3.06
CA LEU A 19 25.61 -32.83 4.31
C LEU A 19 27.01 -33.26 4.78
N LYS A 20 27.32 -34.56 4.74
CA LYS A 20 28.65 -35.08 5.07
C LYS A 20 29.73 -34.56 4.08
N SER A 21 29.42 -34.50 2.79
CA SER A 21 30.39 -34.02 1.78
C SER A 21 30.78 -32.54 1.96
N ILE A 22 29.90 -31.74 2.54
CA ILE A 22 30.19 -30.33 2.86
C ILE A 22 30.76 -30.13 4.28
N GLY A 23 31.04 -31.23 5.01
CA GLY A 23 31.69 -31.21 6.32
C GLY A 23 30.77 -31.14 7.52
N PHE A 24 29.49 -31.49 7.35
CA PHE A 24 28.54 -31.59 8.46
C PHE A 24 28.50 -33.03 8.98
N ASP A 25 28.34 -33.22 10.29
CA ASP A 25 28.12 -34.56 10.87
C ASP A 25 26.60 -34.84 10.86
N ALA A 26 26.14 -35.63 9.89
CA ALA A 26 24.75 -35.92 9.63
C ALA A 26 24.38 -37.40 9.79
N ILE A 27 23.23 -37.64 10.42
CA ILE A 27 22.67 -38.99 10.65
C ILE A 27 21.14 -38.95 10.38
N GLY A 28 20.61 -40.04 9.82
CA GLY A 28 19.17 -40.17 9.56
C GLY A 28 18.49 -41.10 10.53
N GLU A 29 17.19 -40.91 10.74
CA GLU A 29 16.27 -41.78 11.52
C GLU A 29 16.87 -42.37 12.81
N THR A 30 17.53 -41.57 13.60
CA THR A 30 18.18 -42.05 14.82
C THR A 30 17.15 -42.03 15.95
N LYS A 31 16.95 -43.14 16.60
CA LYS A 31 16.12 -43.19 17.80
C LYS A 31 16.87 -42.51 18.94
N VAL A 32 16.51 -41.29 19.23
CA VAL A 32 16.99 -40.56 20.40
C VAL A 32 15.89 -40.59 21.44
N THR A 33 15.99 -41.49 22.41
CA THR A 33 14.98 -41.71 23.44
C THR A 33 13.61 -42.13 22.88
N THR A 34 12.65 -41.20 22.78
CA THR A 34 11.26 -41.39 22.30
C THR A 34 10.96 -40.66 21.00
N ILE A 35 11.97 -40.12 20.32
CA ILE A 35 11.79 -39.28 19.13
C ILE A 35 12.53 -39.85 17.91
N HIS A 36 11.98 -39.57 16.72
CA HIS A 36 12.52 -40.03 15.44
C HIS A 36 12.56 -38.88 14.45
N PRO A 37 13.50 -37.92 14.58
CA PRO A 37 13.69 -36.87 13.55
C PRO A 37 14.11 -37.50 12.25
N ASP A 38 13.71 -36.92 11.12
CA ASP A 38 14.03 -37.43 9.79
C ASP A 38 15.56 -37.42 9.53
N ILE A 39 16.21 -36.25 9.79
CA ILE A 39 17.68 -36.14 9.72
C ILE A 39 18.15 -35.21 10.86
N LEU A 40 19.23 -35.62 11.51
CA LEU A 40 19.99 -34.80 12.45
C LEU A 40 21.35 -34.46 11.84
N PHE A 41 21.83 -33.24 12.02
CA PHE A 41 23.22 -32.91 11.69
C PHE A 41 23.81 -31.91 12.70
N LYS A 42 25.12 -31.87 12.74
CA LYS A 42 25.91 -30.98 13.57
C LYS A 42 26.91 -30.21 12.74
N VAL A 43 27.11 -28.96 13.13
CA VAL A 43 28.14 -28.07 12.60
C VAL A 43 28.74 -27.34 13.78
N GLU A 44 30.03 -27.52 14.03
CA GLU A 44 30.70 -27.11 15.27
C GLU A 44 29.93 -27.62 16.50
N ASP A 45 29.52 -26.76 17.41
CA ASP A 45 28.73 -27.12 18.61
C ASP A 45 27.22 -27.04 18.40
N LEU A 46 26.75 -26.66 17.19
CA LEU A 46 25.34 -26.47 16.88
C LEU A 46 24.71 -27.74 16.31
N SER A 47 23.58 -28.13 16.87
CA SER A 47 22.77 -29.27 16.38
C SER A 47 21.55 -28.75 15.61
N PHE A 48 21.17 -29.42 14.53
CA PHE A 48 20.09 -29.08 13.62
C PHE A 48 19.17 -30.29 13.41
N VAL A 49 17.87 -30.00 13.29
CA VAL A 49 16.83 -30.96 12.90
C VAL A 49 16.35 -30.63 11.49
N ILE A 50 16.34 -31.64 10.61
CA ILE A 50 15.67 -31.53 9.31
C ILE A 50 14.42 -32.38 9.34
N GLU A 51 13.32 -31.81 8.91
CA GLU A 51 12.06 -32.48 8.63
C GLU A 51 11.80 -32.48 7.13
N VAL A 52 11.52 -33.64 6.54
CA VAL A 52 11.31 -33.81 5.10
C VAL A 52 9.84 -34.18 4.87
N LYS A 53 9.16 -33.46 4.02
CA LYS A 53 7.76 -33.74 3.65
C LYS A 53 7.59 -33.78 2.14
N ILE A 54 6.65 -34.60 1.67
CA ILE A 54 6.19 -34.61 0.28
C ILE A 54 4.72 -34.21 0.29
N GLY A 55 4.39 -33.07 -0.29
CA GLY A 55 3.03 -32.56 -0.29
C GLY A 55 2.89 -31.12 -0.78
N LYS A 56 1.77 -30.53 -0.42
CA LYS A 56 1.53 -29.11 -0.69
C LYS A 56 2.20 -28.24 0.39
N PRO A 57 2.50 -26.95 0.10
CA PRO A 57 3.16 -26.05 1.05
C PRO A 57 2.47 -25.92 2.41
N GLU A 58 1.14 -26.10 2.48
CA GLU A 58 0.36 -26.03 3.73
C GLU A 58 0.76 -27.10 4.76
N ILE A 59 1.44 -28.17 4.34
CA ILE A 59 2.00 -29.18 5.26
C ILE A 59 3.15 -28.62 6.12
N GLY A 60 3.77 -27.52 5.65
CA GLY A 60 4.94 -26.92 6.30
C GLY A 60 4.72 -26.60 7.78
N LEU A 61 3.55 -26.10 8.17
CA LEU A 61 3.25 -25.77 9.57
C LEU A 61 3.25 -26.99 10.50
N LYS A 62 2.64 -28.09 10.06
CA LYS A 62 2.68 -29.34 10.84
C LYS A 62 4.10 -29.87 10.95
N ALA A 63 4.90 -29.71 9.90
CA ALA A 63 6.30 -30.06 9.90
C ALA A 63 7.11 -29.17 10.88
N VAL A 64 6.81 -27.89 10.96
CA VAL A 64 7.41 -26.96 11.95
C VAL A 64 7.11 -27.42 13.36
N ALA A 65 5.86 -27.69 13.69
CA ALA A 65 5.48 -28.13 15.03
C ALA A 65 6.17 -29.46 15.43
N GLN A 66 6.25 -30.40 14.49
CA GLN A 66 6.93 -31.69 14.68
C GLN A 66 8.45 -31.52 14.87
N ALA A 67 9.11 -30.75 13.99
CA ALA A 67 10.52 -30.46 14.08
C ALA A 67 10.89 -29.71 15.37
N SER A 68 10.02 -28.80 15.81
CA SER A 68 10.18 -28.04 17.05
C SER A 68 10.16 -28.94 18.28
N ASP A 69 9.30 -29.95 18.29
CA ASP A 69 9.23 -30.94 19.39
C ASP A 69 10.52 -31.76 19.47
N TYR A 70 11.06 -32.15 18.31
CA TYR A 70 12.33 -32.86 18.23
C TYR A 70 13.50 -31.98 18.65
N ALA A 71 13.58 -30.75 18.12
CA ALA A 71 14.64 -29.82 18.45
C ALA A 71 14.71 -29.50 19.94
N ARG A 72 13.57 -29.26 20.57
CA ARG A 72 13.48 -29.03 22.02
C ARG A 72 14.02 -30.23 22.86
N LYS A 73 13.64 -31.44 22.51
CA LYS A 73 14.11 -32.65 23.21
C LYS A 73 15.60 -32.89 23.02
N LEU A 74 16.18 -32.35 21.97
CA LEU A 74 17.61 -32.38 21.66
C LEU A 74 18.38 -31.15 22.19
N GLY A 75 17.70 -30.20 22.82
CA GLY A 75 18.31 -28.98 23.36
C GLY A 75 18.78 -28.01 22.27
N THR A 76 18.22 -28.08 21.05
CA THR A 76 18.51 -27.15 19.96
C THR A 76 17.25 -26.35 19.56
N GLN A 77 17.46 -25.26 18.87
CA GLN A 77 16.39 -24.45 18.25
C GLN A 77 16.54 -24.34 16.73
N ASN A 78 17.50 -25.07 16.15
CA ASN A 78 17.82 -24.98 14.74
C ASN A 78 17.05 -26.02 13.94
N ILE A 79 16.19 -25.57 13.01
CA ILE A 79 15.28 -26.40 12.23
C ILE A 79 15.39 -26.05 10.76
N VAL A 80 15.37 -27.09 9.92
CA VAL A 80 15.25 -26.95 8.45
C VAL A 80 14.10 -27.85 7.99
N ILE A 81 13.17 -27.32 7.21
CA ILE A 81 12.05 -28.07 6.67
C ILE A 81 12.15 -28.07 5.15
N LEU A 82 12.11 -29.26 4.55
CA LEU A 82 12.17 -29.47 3.12
C LEU A 82 10.83 -30.05 2.64
N ILE A 83 10.11 -29.31 1.79
CA ILE A 83 8.78 -29.71 1.28
C ILE A 83 8.89 -29.98 -0.23
N TYR A 84 8.89 -31.23 -0.57
CA TYR A 84 8.93 -31.69 -1.96
C TYR A 84 7.53 -31.71 -2.56
N PRO A 85 7.37 -31.32 -3.83
CA PRO A 85 6.06 -31.31 -4.50
C PRO A 85 5.34 -32.66 -4.48
N GLU A 86 4.02 -32.62 -4.28
CA GLU A 86 3.13 -33.79 -4.22
C GLU A 86 3.29 -34.76 -5.41
N LYS A 87 3.68 -34.24 -6.59
CA LYS A 87 3.91 -35.06 -7.80
C LYS A 87 4.94 -36.18 -7.62
N TYR A 88 5.84 -36.05 -6.63
CA TYR A 88 6.84 -37.09 -6.34
C TYR A 88 6.34 -38.22 -5.44
N ARG A 89 5.24 -38.00 -4.72
CA ARG A 89 4.66 -39.03 -3.84
C ARG A 89 4.28 -40.27 -4.63
N ASN A 90 4.82 -41.40 -4.20
CA ASN A 90 4.62 -42.71 -4.84
C ASN A 90 5.12 -42.85 -6.29
N GLN A 91 5.92 -41.91 -6.77
CA GLN A 91 6.58 -42.06 -8.08
C GLN A 91 7.51 -43.27 -8.07
N VAL A 92 7.39 -44.13 -9.06
CA VAL A 92 8.25 -45.31 -9.19
C VAL A 92 9.57 -44.90 -9.85
N VAL A 93 10.71 -45.22 -9.19
CA VAL A 93 12.04 -44.86 -9.69
C VAL A 93 12.97 -46.06 -9.55
N PHE A 94 13.65 -46.42 -10.65
CA PHE A 94 14.59 -47.56 -10.70
C PHE A 94 16.05 -47.13 -10.57
N ASP A 95 16.35 -45.83 -10.74
CA ASP A 95 17.71 -45.30 -10.73
C ASP A 95 17.92 -44.37 -9.51
N THR A 96 18.91 -44.69 -8.71
CA THR A 96 19.32 -43.92 -7.55
C THR A 96 19.77 -42.50 -7.87
N LYS A 97 20.31 -42.27 -9.08
CA LYS A 97 20.68 -40.94 -9.57
C LYS A 97 19.47 -40.01 -9.74
N ILE A 98 18.31 -40.59 -10.09
CA ILE A 98 17.06 -39.79 -10.18
C ILE A 98 16.62 -39.38 -8.79
N VAL A 99 16.73 -40.25 -7.79
CA VAL A 99 16.43 -39.93 -6.39
C VAL A 99 17.35 -38.83 -5.88
N GLU A 100 18.65 -38.93 -6.18
CA GLU A 100 19.64 -37.90 -5.82
C GLU A 100 19.32 -36.55 -6.48
N LYS A 101 18.96 -36.57 -7.76
CA LYS A 101 18.53 -35.36 -8.49
C LYS A 101 17.31 -34.72 -7.84
N ILE A 102 16.30 -35.51 -7.49
CA ILE A 102 15.10 -34.98 -6.81
C ILE A 102 15.46 -34.44 -5.42
N ALA A 103 16.27 -35.15 -4.65
CA ALA A 103 16.61 -34.77 -3.30
C ALA A 103 17.45 -33.49 -3.20
N LEU A 104 18.36 -33.23 -4.15
CA LEU A 104 19.35 -32.16 -4.03
C LEU A 104 19.21 -31.04 -5.06
N HIS A 105 18.71 -31.35 -6.27
CA HIS A 105 18.77 -30.42 -7.39
C HIS A 105 17.39 -29.89 -7.86
N GLU A 106 16.28 -30.43 -7.34
CA GLU A 106 14.96 -29.91 -7.61
C GLU A 106 14.71 -28.65 -6.76
N GLU A 107 13.96 -27.73 -7.33
CA GLU A 107 13.52 -26.51 -6.66
C GLU A 107 12.29 -26.82 -5.80
N ILE A 108 12.44 -26.73 -4.49
CA ILE A 108 11.42 -27.09 -3.51
C ILE A 108 11.13 -25.93 -2.55
N ASP A 109 10.03 -26.00 -1.82
CA ASP A 109 9.78 -25.08 -0.73
C ASP A 109 10.63 -25.44 0.49
N VAL A 110 11.43 -24.49 0.97
CA VAL A 110 12.35 -24.69 2.10
C VAL A 110 12.09 -23.63 3.17
N LEU A 111 11.95 -24.06 4.41
CA LEU A 111 11.91 -23.18 5.56
C LEU A 111 13.12 -23.46 6.45
N VAL A 112 13.92 -22.44 6.68
CA VAL A 112 15.09 -22.47 7.57
C VAL A 112 14.78 -21.59 8.78
N LEU A 113 14.85 -22.18 9.98
CA LEU A 113 14.68 -21.49 11.26
C LEU A 113 15.89 -21.85 12.14
N THR A 114 16.92 -21.05 12.07
CA THR A 114 18.18 -21.30 12.79
C THR A 114 18.66 -20.04 13.51
N GLU A 115 19.69 -20.21 14.33
CA GLU A 115 20.31 -19.12 15.08
C GLU A 115 20.87 -18.02 14.18
N TYR A 116 21.39 -18.39 13.03
CA TYR A 116 22.07 -17.45 12.13
C TYR A 116 21.28 -17.10 10.90
N TRP A 117 20.29 -17.94 10.51
CA TRP A 117 19.59 -17.75 9.26
C TRP A 117 18.12 -18.18 9.39
N THR A 118 17.20 -17.24 9.12
CA THR A 118 15.77 -17.52 9.07
C THR A 118 15.24 -17.08 7.72
N LYS A 119 14.70 -18.03 6.93
CA LYS A 119 14.22 -17.74 5.58
C LYS A 119 13.21 -18.79 5.12
N ASN A 120 12.20 -18.33 4.38
CA ASN A 120 11.29 -19.18 3.60
C ASN A 120 11.54 -18.89 2.11
N LEU A 121 11.92 -19.90 1.35
CA LEU A 121 12.33 -19.72 -0.04
C LEU A 121 12.03 -20.96 -0.88
N LYS A 122 11.91 -20.73 -2.20
CA LYS A 122 12.00 -21.82 -3.17
C LYS A 122 13.45 -21.94 -3.62
N ALA A 123 14.07 -23.06 -3.32
CA ALA A 123 15.46 -23.29 -3.66
C ALA A 123 15.80 -24.80 -3.80
N ARG A 124 16.96 -25.06 -4.34
CA ARG A 124 17.53 -26.41 -4.36
C ARG A 124 18.17 -26.70 -3.00
N PRO A 125 17.90 -27.84 -2.36
CA PRO A 125 18.49 -28.18 -1.06
C PRO A 125 20.01 -28.07 -1.02
N LEU A 126 20.68 -28.39 -2.11
CA LEU A 126 22.13 -28.26 -2.26
C LEU A 126 22.58 -26.80 -2.01
N ALA A 127 21.92 -25.82 -2.61
CA ALA A 127 22.24 -24.40 -2.44
C ALA A 127 21.93 -23.93 -1.01
N VAL A 128 20.78 -24.36 -0.44
CA VAL A 128 20.36 -24.04 0.92
C VAL A 128 21.41 -24.46 1.94
N PHE A 129 21.92 -25.68 1.86
CA PHE A 129 22.93 -26.16 2.80
C PHE A 129 24.28 -25.47 2.67
N GLN A 130 24.66 -25.02 1.46
CA GLN A 130 25.85 -24.21 1.25
C GLN A 130 25.72 -22.82 1.87
N GLU A 131 24.57 -22.16 1.65
CA GLU A 131 24.28 -20.86 2.28
C GLU A 131 24.19 -20.96 3.79
N LEU A 132 23.53 -22.00 4.32
CA LEU A 132 23.48 -22.26 5.76
C LEU A 132 24.87 -22.45 6.36
N LYS A 133 25.75 -23.19 5.69
CA LYS A 133 27.15 -23.34 6.11
C LYS A 133 27.86 -21.98 6.17
N THR A 134 27.67 -21.15 5.15
CA THR A 134 28.29 -19.83 5.09
C THR A 134 27.79 -18.95 6.23
N ALA A 135 26.48 -18.92 6.47
CA ALA A 135 25.88 -18.14 7.55
C ALA A 135 26.40 -18.55 8.94
N ILE A 136 26.52 -19.86 9.19
CA ILE A 136 27.04 -20.39 10.45
C ILE A 136 28.51 -20.00 10.65
N LEU A 137 29.35 -20.21 9.63
CA LEU A 137 30.78 -19.94 9.72
C LEU A 137 31.11 -18.44 9.82
N SER A 138 30.32 -17.59 9.16
CA SER A 138 30.49 -16.12 9.24
C SER A 138 29.91 -15.52 10.53
N LYS A 139 29.09 -16.29 11.27
CA LYS A 139 28.31 -15.83 12.43
C LYS A 139 27.47 -14.58 12.14
N THR A 140 27.07 -14.44 10.89
CA THR A 140 26.25 -13.31 10.45
C THR A 140 24.79 -13.64 10.64
N ILE A 141 24.10 -12.86 11.46
CA ILE A 141 22.66 -13.03 11.70
C ILE A 141 21.92 -12.41 10.51
N ASN A 142 21.20 -13.22 9.77
CA ASN A 142 20.34 -12.79 8.65
C ASN A 142 18.92 -13.31 8.88
N VAL A 143 18.05 -12.45 9.42
CA VAL A 143 16.63 -12.75 9.69
C VAL A 143 15.78 -12.13 8.60
N ASP A 144 15.16 -12.98 7.77
CA ASP A 144 14.17 -12.52 6.82
C ASP A 144 12.84 -12.25 7.52
N PHE A 145 12.53 -10.97 7.66
CA PHE A 145 11.33 -10.49 8.31
C PHE A 145 10.04 -11.01 7.65
N SER A 146 10.01 -11.16 6.33
CA SER A 146 8.85 -11.67 5.59
C SER A 146 8.52 -13.13 5.97
N THR A 147 9.53 -13.93 6.25
CA THR A 147 9.36 -15.32 6.72
C THR A 147 8.68 -15.36 8.08
N ILE A 148 9.06 -14.47 8.99
CA ILE A 148 8.45 -14.38 10.32
C ILE A 148 7.00 -13.92 10.21
N VAL A 149 6.71 -12.92 9.38
CA VAL A 149 5.33 -12.45 9.13
C VAL A 149 4.45 -13.58 8.64
N ASN A 150 4.88 -14.29 7.59
CA ASN A 150 4.11 -15.39 7.01
C ASN A 150 3.85 -16.53 8.01
N LEU A 151 4.82 -16.85 8.86
CA LEU A 151 4.65 -17.85 9.92
C LEU A 151 3.59 -17.39 10.93
N ILE A 152 3.63 -16.14 11.35
CA ILE A 152 2.68 -15.61 12.33
C ILE A 152 1.28 -15.50 11.74
N GLU A 153 1.13 -15.06 10.49
CA GLU A 153 -0.16 -15.07 9.80
C GLU A 153 -0.80 -16.46 9.80
N SER A 154 0.01 -17.46 9.60
CA SER A 154 -0.43 -18.84 9.62
C SER A 154 -0.89 -19.27 11.01
N TYR A 155 -0.14 -18.96 12.07
CA TYR A 155 -0.55 -19.27 13.45
C TYR A 155 -1.77 -18.46 13.89
N VAL A 156 -1.90 -17.22 13.47
CA VAL A 156 -3.11 -16.43 13.72
C VAL A 156 -4.31 -17.05 12.98
N THR A 157 -4.11 -17.60 11.78
CA THR A 157 -5.16 -18.32 11.05
C THR A 157 -5.61 -19.57 11.79
N ASP A 158 -4.69 -20.31 12.40
CA ASP A 158 -5.02 -21.48 13.23
C ASP A 158 -5.77 -21.06 14.50
N LEU A 159 -5.33 -20.01 15.18
CA LEU A 159 -6.07 -19.44 16.31
C LEU A 159 -7.46 -18.96 15.90
N ASN A 160 -7.60 -18.33 14.71
CA ASN A 160 -8.89 -17.94 14.17
C ASN A 160 -9.85 -19.10 14.04
N SER A 161 -9.38 -20.26 13.57
CA SER A 161 -10.21 -21.46 13.41
C SER A 161 -10.73 -22.00 14.75
N ILE A 162 -9.95 -21.86 15.81
CA ILE A 162 -10.34 -22.21 17.17
C ILE A 162 -11.36 -21.22 17.72
N ILE A 163 -11.04 -19.94 17.64
CA ILE A 163 -11.88 -18.87 18.18
C ILE A 163 -13.23 -18.83 17.46
N TYR A 164 -13.27 -19.18 16.17
CA TYR A 164 -14.51 -19.27 15.39
C TYR A 164 -15.49 -20.33 15.91
N GLN A 165 -15.03 -21.34 16.62
CA GLN A 165 -15.87 -22.38 17.24
C GLN A 165 -16.52 -21.94 18.54
N ILE A 166 -16.16 -20.77 19.07
CA ILE A 166 -16.64 -20.23 20.32
C ILE A 166 -17.95 -19.45 20.12
N LYS A 167 -18.71 -19.22 21.21
CA LYS A 167 -19.80 -18.26 21.25
C LYS A 167 -19.27 -16.85 20.93
N THR A 168 -19.23 -16.55 19.65
CA THR A 168 -18.60 -15.34 19.05
C THR A 168 -19.18 -14.03 19.57
N GLU A 169 -20.42 -14.01 20.10
CA GLU A 169 -21.09 -12.79 20.55
C GLU A 169 -20.49 -12.23 21.84
N GLU A 170 -20.12 -13.07 22.81
CA GLU A 170 -19.53 -12.63 24.07
C GLU A 170 -18.09 -12.13 23.85
N LEU A 171 -17.28 -12.87 23.08
CA LEU A 171 -15.93 -12.45 22.72
C LEU A 171 -15.94 -11.18 21.89
N ALA A 172 -16.84 -11.09 20.92
CA ALA A 172 -16.98 -9.89 20.10
C ALA A 172 -17.36 -8.67 20.95
N SER A 173 -18.26 -8.85 21.92
CA SER A 173 -18.63 -7.79 22.85
C SER A 173 -17.45 -7.35 23.73
N GLU A 174 -16.68 -8.29 24.27
CA GLU A 174 -15.48 -7.98 25.07
C GLU A 174 -14.42 -7.23 24.26
N VAL A 175 -14.04 -7.76 23.10
CA VAL A 175 -13.01 -7.16 22.23
C VAL A 175 -13.46 -5.79 21.73
N VAL A 176 -14.70 -5.69 21.25
CA VAL A 176 -15.23 -4.44 20.71
C VAL A 176 -15.38 -3.38 21.79
N ASN A 177 -15.88 -3.73 22.98
CA ASN A 177 -16.06 -2.78 24.09
C ASN A 177 -14.73 -2.33 24.69
N LYS A 178 -13.73 -3.22 24.80
CA LYS A 178 -12.42 -2.89 25.38
C LYS A 178 -11.56 -2.07 24.42
N LEU A 179 -11.68 -2.31 23.13
CA LEU A 179 -10.87 -1.65 22.09
C LEU A 179 -11.61 -0.51 21.37
N ASP A 180 -12.87 -0.23 21.74
CA ASP A 180 -13.71 0.79 21.13
C ASP A 180 -13.78 0.72 19.59
N LEU A 181 -13.93 -0.50 19.07
CA LEU A 181 -13.96 -0.76 17.63
C LEU A 181 -15.30 -0.42 16.96
N PHE A 182 -16.33 -0.04 17.74
CA PHE A 182 -17.69 0.21 17.22
C PHE A 182 -17.77 1.36 16.23
N SER A 183 -16.97 2.40 16.41
CA SER A 183 -16.98 3.53 15.48
C SER A 183 -16.51 3.12 14.07
N SER A 184 -15.74 2.06 13.97
CA SER A 184 -15.12 1.60 12.72
C SER A 184 -15.83 0.38 12.11
N ILE A 185 -16.30 -0.56 12.95
CA ILE A 185 -16.97 -1.80 12.52
C ILE A 185 -18.47 -1.58 12.30
N GLY A 186 -19.07 -0.61 12.96
CA GLY A 186 -20.53 -0.29 12.85
C GLY A 186 -20.99 0.14 11.45
N GLU A 187 -20.06 0.48 10.55
CA GLU A 187 -20.35 0.80 9.15
C GLU A 187 -20.35 -0.44 8.22
N ILE A 188 -19.90 -1.59 8.71
CA ILE A 188 -19.88 -2.83 7.94
C ILE A 188 -21.28 -3.43 7.97
N LYS A 189 -22.01 -3.31 6.86
CA LYS A 189 -23.38 -3.80 6.72
C LYS A 189 -23.53 -5.32 6.77
N ASP A 190 -22.43 -6.05 6.64
CA ASP A 190 -22.38 -7.51 6.65
C ASP A 190 -21.92 -8.00 8.02
N VAL A 191 -22.83 -8.56 8.79
CA VAL A 191 -22.58 -9.07 10.16
C VAL A 191 -21.55 -10.20 10.18
N GLU A 192 -21.51 -11.05 9.16
CA GLU A 192 -20.53 -12.15 9.08
C GLU A 192 -19.11 -11.64 8.82
N ILE A 193 -18.96 -10.62 7.99
CA ILE A 193 -17.68 -9.96 7.77
C ILE A 193 -17.21 -9.28 9.06
N ALA A 194 -18.08 -8.59 9.79
CA ALA A 194 -17.75 -7.96 11.06
C ALA A 194 -17.30 -8.98 12.11
N LYS A 195 -18.00 -10.10 12.25
CA LYS A 195 -17.64 -11.20 13.16
C LYS A 195 -16.24 -11.77 12.82
N LYS A 196 -16.00 -12.06 11.54
CA LYS A 196 -14.71 -12.57 11.08
C LYS A 196 -13.56 -11.63 11.44
N GLN A 197 -13.77 -10.33 11.33
CA GLN A 197 -12.79 -9.31 11.67
C GLN A 197 -12.49 -9.24 13.15
N VAL A 198 -13.52 -9.31 14.00
CA VAL A 198 -13.36 -9.34 15.46
C VAL A 198 -12.57 -10.58 15.89
N ILE A 199 -12.85 -11.72 15.28
CA ILE A 199 -12.15 -12.97 15.58
C ILE A 199 -10.67 -12.88 15.17
N ASN A 200 -10.38 -12.35 13.98
CA ASN A 200 -9.01 -12.11 13.54
C ASN A 200 -8.26 -11.23 14.54
N LEU A 201 -8.90 -10.17 15.00
CA LEU A 201 -8.32 -9.25 15.97
C LEU A 201 -8.09 -9.91 17.34
N ALA A 202 -9.04 -10.71 17.83
CA ALA A 202 -8.90 -11.46 19.10
C ALA A 202 -7.73 -12.46 19.04
N SER A 203 -7.61 -13.21 17.95
CA SER A 203 -6.49 -14.15 17.74
C SER A 203 -5.15 -13.44 17.72
N TYR A 204 -5.10 -12.32 17.04
CA TYR A 204 -3.90 -11.49 16.98
C TYR A 204 -3.51 -10.94 18.37
N LEU A 205 -4.47 -10.44 19.13
CA LEU A 205 -4.22 -9.96 20.50
C LEU A 205 -3.68 -11.07 21.41
N LEU A 206 -4.28 -12.24 21.35
CA LEU A 206 -3.81 -13.40 22.13
C LEU A 206 -2.39 -13.80 21.73
N PHE A 207 -2.11 -13.81 20.42
CA PHE A 207 -0.76 -14.07 19.92
C PHE A 207 0.24 -13.04 20.47
N ASN A 208 -0.10 -11.75 20.43
CA ASN A 208 0.74 -10.69 20.98
C ASN A 208 0.96 -10.82 22.47
N GLN A 209 -0.06 -11.17 23.23
CA GLN A 209 0.07 -11.40 24.67
C GLN A 209 1.07 -12.55 24.96
N LEU A 210 1.01 -13.64 24.21
CA LEU A 210 1.95 -14.76 24.32
C LEU A 210 3.37 -14.38 23.87
N LEU A 211 3.48 -13.66 22.75
CA LEU A 211 4.76 -13.19 22.22
C LEU A 211 5.43 -12.23 23.20
N PHE A 212 4.69 -11.27 23.73
CA PHE A 212 5.20 -10.32 24.72
C PHE A 212 5.69 -11.03 25.97
N TYR A 213 4.91 -11.98 26.49
CA TYR A 213 5.33 -12.79 27.64
C TYR A 213 6.68 -13.48 27.39
N HIS A 214 6.84 -14.08 26.21
CA HIS A 214 8.06 -14.78 25.84
C HIS A 214 9.26 -13.82 25.73
N ILE A 215 9.09 -12.68 25.05
CA ILE A 215 10.14 -11.66 24.90
C ILE A 215 10.55 -11.12 26.29
N PHE A 216 9.58 -10.73 27.10
CA PHE A 216 9.82 -10.19 28.44
C PHE A 216 10.60 -11.16 29.33
N LYS A 217 10.23 -12.46 29.31
CA LYS A 217 10.98 -13.47 30.07
C LYS A 217 12.43 -13.60 29.63
N ARG A 218 12.68 -13.50 28.30
CA ARG A 218 14.02 -13.71 27.72
C ARG A 218 14.94 -12.50 27.91
N THR A 219 14.41 -11.31 27.90
CA THR A 219 15.20 -10.06 27.90
C THR A 219 15.31 -9.40 29.27
N ALA A 220 14.26 -9.43 30.09
CA ALA A 220 14.23 -8.68 31.34
C ALA A 220 14.89 -9.40 32.55
N ASN A 221 15.55 -10.54 32.36
CA ASN A 221 16.13 -11.35 33.44
C ASN A 221 15.19 -11.51 34.65
N SER A 222 13.88 -11.66 34.35
CA SER A 222 12.80 -11.59 35.34
C SER A 222 12.56 -12.93 36.04
N ASP A 223 12.07 -12.89 37.26
CA ASP A 223 11.72 -14.09 38.07
C ASP A 223 10.42 -14.77 37.58
N ILE A 224 9.77 -14.27 36.51
CA ILE A 224 8.57 -14.93 35.98
C ILE A 224 8.87 -16.32 35.39
N SER A 225 7.87 -17.17 35.37
CA SER A 225 7.97 -18.53 34.89
C SER A 225 8.27 -18.59 33.39
N GLU A 226 9.02 -19.58 32.92
CA GLU A 226 9.18 -19.79 31.48
C GLU A 226 7.88 -20.29 30.86
N LEU A 227 7.47 -19.71 29.73
CA LEU A 227 6.29 -20.16 29.00
C LEU A 227 6.48 -21.61 28.54
N LYS A 228 5.66 -22.53 29.05
CA LYS A 228 5.70 -23.97 28.73
C LYS A 228 4.41 -24.39 28.05
N GLU A 229 4.43 -25.57 27.45
CA GLU A 229 3.20 -26.21 26.99
C GLU A 229 2.21 -26.35 28.15
N ILE A 230 0.94 -26.17 27.84
CA ILE A 230 -0.16 -26.14 28.80
C ILE A 230 -1.02 -27.42 28.68
N GLU A 231 -1.57 -27.85 29.80
CA GLU A 231 -2.59 -28.90 29.87
C GLU A 231 -4.02 -28.31 29.96
N LYS A 232 -4.12 -27.02 30.35
CA LYS A 232 -5.38 -26.28 30.49
C LYS A 232 -5.18 -24.82 30.05
N VAL A 233 -6.17 -24.24 29.38
CA VAL A 233 -6.16 -22.83 28.99
C VAL A 233 -5.96 -21.91 30.19
N LYS A 234 -6.54 -22.25 31.34
CA LYS A 234 -6.38 -21.48 32.59
C LYS A 234 -4.90 -21.30 32.99
N LYS A 235 -4.00 -22.19 32.62
CA LYS A 235 -2.56 -22.03 32.91
C LYS A 235 -1.95 -20.83 32.22
N LEU A 236 -2.42 -20.44 31.02
CA LEU A 236 -1.99 -19.19 30.33
C LEU A 236 -2.39 -17.96 31.14
N GLN A 237 -3.56 -17.98 31.80
CA GLN A 237 -3.98 -16.88 32.66
C GLN A 237 -3.05 -16.70 33.86
N GLU A 238 -2.53 -17.79 34.41
CA GLU A 238 -1.54 -17.73 35.48
C GLU A 238 -0.25 -17.05 35.02
N TYR A 239 0.27 -17.41 33.82
CA TYR A 239 1.41 -16.72 33.21
C TYR A 239 1.13 -15.23 33.00
N PHE A 240 -0.05 -14.88 32.48
CA PHE A 240 -0.42 -13.47 32.28
C PHE A 240 -0.53 -12.69 33.59
N ASN A 241 -1.00 -13.33 34.64
CA ASN A 241 -1.05 -12.72 35.96
C ASN A 241 0.36 -12.43 36.52
N GLU A 242 1.35 -13.31 36.32
CA GLU A 242 2.72 -13.07 36.75
C GLU A 242 3.27 -11.76 36.18
N ILE A 243 3.00 -11.48 34.88
CA ILE A 243 3.43 -10.24 34.23
C ILE A 243 2.62 -9.03 34.67
N THR A 244 1.30 -9.18 34.82
CA THR A 244 0.43 -8.07 35.25
C THR A 244 0.61 -7.70 36.73
N ASP A 245 1.17 -8.59 37.56
CA ASP A 245 1.56 -8.28 38.93
C ASP A 245 2.84 -7.43 39.00
N ILE A 246 3.69 -7.52 38.00
CA ILE A 246 4.87 -6.66 37.83
C ILE A 246 4.47 -5.31 37.25
N ASP A 247 3.87 -5.35 36.05
CA ASP A 247 3.39 -4.19 35.28
C ASP A 247 2.61 -4.65 34.02
N TYR A 248 2.45 -3.79 33.01
CA TYR A 248 1.93 -4.14 31.67
C TYR A 248 0.46 -4.57 31.60
N LYS A 249 -0.37 -4.15 32.60
CA LYS A 249 -1.81 -4.46 32.65
C LYS A 249 -2.59 -4.06 31.42
N SER A 250 -2.13 -3.03 30.72
CA SER A 250 -2.75 -2.57 29.48
C SER A 250 -2.71 -3.61 28.38
N ILE A 251 -1.62 -4.36 28.25
CA ILE A 251 -1.43 -5.41 27.21
C ILE A 251 -2.41 -6.56 27.42
N TYR A 252 -2.68 -6.90 28.68
CA TYR A 252 -3.56 -8.00 29.07
C TYR A 252 -4.97 -7.55 29.46
N SER A 253 -5.33 -6.29 29.14
CA SER A 253 -6.63 -5.71 29.51
C SER A 253 -7.83 -6.38 28.83
N VAL A 254 -7.63 -7.01 27.67
CA VAL A 254 -8.65 -7.79 26.97
C VAL A 254 -8.53 -9.24 27.36
N ASN A 255 -9.54 -9.76 28.07
CA ASN A 255 -9.56 -11.16 28.54
C ASN A 255 -10.05 -12.11 27.45
N ILE A 256 -9.17 -12.43 26.50
CA ILE A 256 -9.50 -13.40 25.44
C ILE A 256 -9.58 -14.82 25.99
N LEU A 257 -8.69 -15.18 26.91
CA LEU A 257 -8.62 -16.53 27.49
C LEU A 257 -9.90 -16.93 28.22
N GLY A 258 -10.62 -16.00 28.83
CA GLY A 258 -11.90 -16.25 29.51
C GLY A 258 -13.01 -16.74 28.59
N HIS A 259 -12.85 -16.54 27.28
CA HIS A 259 -13.81 -16.93 26.25
C HIS A 259 -13.36 -18.14 25.42
N ILE A 260 -12.16 -18.69 25.67
CA ILE A 260 -11.63 -19.86 24.97
C ILE A 260 -12.05 -21.16 25.67
N PRO A 261 -12.67 -22.12 24.95
CA PRO A 261 -13.12 -23.35 25.58
C PRO A 261 -11.95 -24.31 25.94
N GLU A 262 -12.09 -24.99 27.04
CA GLU A 262 -11.17 -26.05 27.48
C GLU A 262 -11.45 -27.34 26.70
N ASN A 263 -10.76 -27.58 25.60
CA ASN A 263 -10.78 -28.86 24.88
C ASN A 263 -9.41 -29.21 24.29
N VAL A 264 -9.23 -30.48 23.95
CA VAL A 264 -7.93 -31.03 23.50
C VAL A 264 -7.44 -30.33 22.23
N THR A 265 -8.31 -30.02 21.28
CA THR A 265 -7.93 -29.38 20.02
C THR A 265 -7.41 -27.96 20.28
N VAL A 266 -8.11 -27.19 21.12
CA VAL A 266 -7.70 -25.85 21.53
C VAL A 266 -6.35 -25.87 22.22
N ILE A 267 -6.16 -26.77 23.19
CA ILE A 267 -4.92 -26.89 23.95
C ILE A 267 -3.76 -27.26 23.02
N ASN A 268 -3.97 -28.19 22.11
CA ASN A 268 -2.93 -28.59 21.15
C ASN A 268 -2.53 -27.40 20.25
N THR A 269 -3.49 -26.64 19.71
CA THR A 269 -3.17 -25.50 18.85
C THR A 269 -2.47 -24.39 19.63
N LEU A 270 -2.90 -24.10 20.86
CA LEU A 270 -2.19 -23.12 21.70
C LEU A 270 -0.75 -23.59 22.01
N ASN A 271 -0.53 -24.89 22.23
CA ASN A 271 0.81 -25.43 22.42
C ASN A 271 1.66 -25.34 21.14
N GLU A 272 1.09 -25.52 19.96
CA GLU A 272 1.77 -25.30 18.69
C GLU A 272 2.17 -23.82 18.53
N VAL A 273 1.29 -22.90 18.87
CA VAL A 273 1.58 -21.45 18.89
C VAL A 273 2.71 -21.11 19.87
N ILE A 274 2.69 -21.66 21.09
CA ILE A 274 3.75 -21.48 22.09
C ILE A 274 5.10 -21.98 21.56
N LYS A 275 5.12 -23.16 20.96
CA LYS A 275 6.34 -23.73 20.36
C LYS A 275 6.88 -22.82 19.27
N ALA A 276 6.00 -22.32 18.42
CA ALA A 276 6.35 -21.44 17.31
C ALA A 276 6.91 -20.10 17.77
N ILE A 277 6.27 -19.47 18.77
CA ILE A 277 6.77 -18.23 19.38
C ILE A 277 8.20 -18.41 19.91
N LYS A 278 8.49 -19.55 20.55
CA LYS A 278 9.83 -19.86 21.04
C LYS A 278 10.88 -20.00 19.93
N LEU A 279 10.47 -20.43 18.73
CA LEU A 279 11.37 -20.60 17.59
C LEU A 279 11.63 -19.29 16.86
N LEU A 280 10.70 -18.34 16.90
CA LEU A 280 10.81 -17.08 16.18
C LEU A 280 11.95 -16.18 16.65
N ARG A 281 12.54 -16.45 17.83
CA ARG A 281 13.57 -15.61 18.46
C ARG A 281 13.23 -14.13 18.39
N ALA A 282 11.99 -13.84 18.69
CA ALA A 282 11.42 -12.51 18.59
C ALA A 282 12.15 -11.47 19.48
N GLU A 283 12.88 -11.94 20.49
CA GLU A 283 13.77 -11.13 21.34
C GLU A 283 14.89 -10.42 20.58
N HIS A 284 15.24 -10.88 19.39
CA HIS A 284 16.21 -10.21 18.51
C HIS A 284 15.59 -9.26 17.50
N ILE A 285 14.26 -9.18 17.46
CA ILE A 285 13.52 -8.34 16.52
C ILE A 285 13.06 -7.09 17.26
N THR A 286 13.85 -6.03 17.16
CA THR A 286 13.67 -4.78 17.92
C THR A 286 12.78 -3.74 17.25
N HIS A 287 12.40 -3.93 15.97
CA HIS A 287 11.68 -2.91 15.20
C HIS A 287 10.26 -3.31 14.87
N ASP A 288 9.30 -2.53 15.38
CA ASP A 288 7.87 -2.49 15.00
C ASP A 288 7.25 -3.79 14.47
N LEU A 289 7.68 -4.90 15.04
CA LEU A 289 7.18 -6.22 14.69
C LEU A 289 5.65 -6.28 14.86
N ALA A 290 5.15 -5.80 16.00
CA ALA A 290 3.73 -5.80 16.30
C ALA A 290 2.92 -4.94 15.32
N GLY A 291 3.44 -3.75 14.93
CA GLY A 291 2.77 -2.88 13.98
C GLY A 291 2.61 -3.49 12.59
N ARG A 292 3.67 -4.14 12.11
CA ARG A 292 3.61 -4.81 10.81
C ARG A 292 2.66 -6.00 10.81
N PHE A 293 2.64 -6.80 11.88
CA PHE A 293 1.68 -7.88 12.03
C PHE A 293 0.24 -7.38 12.07
N PHE A 294 0.00 -6.32 12.84
CA PHE A 294 -1.33 -5.71 12.88
C PHE A 294 -1.79 -5.26 11.48
N HIS A 295 -0.90 -4.68 10.70
CA HIS A 295 -1.20 -4.30 9.33
C HIS A 295 -1.61 -5.51 8.47
N ASP A 296 -0.85 -6.58 8.50
CA ASP A 296 -1.06 -7.71 7.59
C ASP A 296 -2.27 -8.56 8.00
N LEU A 297 -2.56 -8.65 9.28
CA LEU A 297 -3.68 -9.45 9.81
C LEU A 297 -5.04 -8.75 9.72
N ILE A 298 -5.10 -7.42 9.59
CA ILE A 298 -6.37 -6.74 9.34
C ILE A 298 -6.76 -6.90 7.86
N PRO A 299 -7.93 -7.47 7.55
CA PRO A 299 -8.40 -7.57 6.18
C PRO A 299 -8.37 -6.22 5.45
N TYR A 300 -7.96 -6.23 4.19
CA TYR A 300 -7.82 -5.02 3.37
C TYR A 300 -9.07 -4.11 3.40
N GLU A 301 -10.26 -4.70 3.40
CA GLU A 301 -11.52 -3.95 3.46
C GLU A 301 -11.67 -3.16 4.77
N VAL A 302 -11.22 -3.73 5.90
CA VAL A 302 -11.21 -3.04 7.21
C VAL A 302 -10.15 -1.97 7.24
N ARG A 303 -8.93 -2.27 6.76
CA ARG A 303 -7.85 -1.28 6.64
C ARG A 303 -8.30 -0.06 5.84
N LYS A 304 -9.04 -0.28 4.76
CA LYS A 304 -9.59 0.78 3.92
C LYS A 304 -10.66 1.63 4.63
N VAL A 305 -11.47 1.04 5.47
CA VAL A 305 -12.46 1.77 6.29
C VAL A 305 -11.78 2.52 7.42
N LEU A 306 -10.81 1.92 8.08
CA LEU A 306 -10.03 2.51 9.17
C LEU A 306 -9.00 3.51 8.66
N ALA A 307 -8.73 3.54 7.35
CA ALA A 307 -7.62 4.27 6.70
C ALA A 307 -6.26 4.04 7.40
N ALA A 308 -6.10 2.88 8.03
CA ALA A 308 -4.91 2.51 8.76
C ALA A 308 -3.81 2.09 7.76
N PHE A 309 -3.03 3.05 7.29
CA PHE A 309 -1.82 2.81 6.52
C PHE A 309 -0.63 2.89 7.46
N TYR A 310 0.14 1.80 7.52
CA TYR A 310 1.37 1.77 8.32
C TYR A 310 2.56 2.22 7.48
N THR A 311 3.48 2.91 8.12
CA THR A 311 4.71 3.33 7.47
C THR A 311 5.68 2.15 7.40
N HIS A 312 6.26 1.90 6.21
CA HIS A 312 7.29 0.88 6.08
C HIS A 312 8.51 1.26 6.96
N PRO A 313 9.12 0.32 7.72
CA PRO A 313 10.21 0.63 8.64
C PRO A 313 11.37 1.41 8.02
N ILE A 314 11.79 1.07 6.80
CA ILE A 314 12.83 1.81 6.07
C ILE A 314 12.40 3.25 5.78
N ALA A 315 11.12 3.46 5.40
CA ALA A 315 10.59 4.80 5.17
C ALA A 315 10.56 5.62 6.45
N ALA A 316 10.20 4.99 7.57
CA ALA A 316 10.21 5.61 8.88
C ALA A 316 11.64 5.99 9.33
N GLU A 317 12.62 5.12 9.10
CA GLU A 317 14.04 5.40 9.36
C GLU A 317 14.54 6.60 8.55
N ILE A 318 14.23 6.64 7.24
CA ILE A 318 14.61 7.76 6.37
C ILE A 318 13.93 9.04 6.84
N LEU A 319 12.64 9.00 7.15
CA LEU A 319 11.88 10.17 7.59
C LEU A 319 12.39 10.71 8.93
N ALA A 320 12.53 9.85 9.94
CA ALA A 320 13.08 10.22 11.25
C ALA A 320 14.52 10.72 11.14
N GLY A 321 15.34 9.99 10.36
CA GLY A 321 16.73 10.33 10.14
C GLY A 321 16.95 11.69 9.48
N LEU A 322 16.07 12.15 8.60
CA LEU A 322 16.15 13.46 7.94
C LEU A 322 15.43 14.57 8.70
N THR A 323 14.48 14.24 9.59
CA THR A 323 13.68 15.24 10.31
C THR A 323 14.32 15.61 11.64
N ILE A 324 14.88 14.64 12.40
CA ILE A 324 15.38 14.83 13.75
C ILE A 324 16.87 15.17 13.72
N ASP A 325 17.24 16.34 14.26
CA ASP A 325 18.61 16.85 14.26
C ASP A 325 19.29 16.74 15.63
N SER A 326 18.52 16.67 16.74
CA SER A 326 19.08 16.61 18.10
C SER A 326 18.40 15.54 18.94
N TRP A 327 19.16 14.93 19.84
CA TRP A 327 18.67 13.90 20.75
C TRP A 327 17.65 14.40 21.77
N ASP A 328 17.67 15.69 22.10
CA ASP A 328 16.79 16.32 23.09
C ASP A 328 15.48 16.90 22.50
N GLU A 329 15.24 16.73 21.18
CA GLU A 329 14.00 17.19 20.55
C GLU A 329 12.77 16.51 21.18
N LYS A 330 11.72 17.30 21.43
CA LYS A 330 10.38 16.81 21.81
C LYS A 330 9.57 16.54 20.56
N ILE A 331 9.07 15.32 20.45
CA ILE A 331 8.47 14.79 19.23
C ILE A 331 7.02 14.35 19.48
N ILE A 332 6.15 14.49 18.47
CA ILE A 332 4.82 13.89 18.49
C ILE A 332 4.48 13.26 17.14
N ASP A 333 3.78 12.12 17.22
CA ASP A 333 2.96 11.60 16.13
C ASP A 333 1.47 11.71 16.52
N PRO A 334 0.71 12.61 15.87
CA PRO A 334 -0.70 12.82 16.19
C PRO A 334 -1.65 11.77 15.57
N ALA A 335 -1.11 10.78 14.84
CA ALA A 335 -1.80 9.63 14.27
C ALA A 335 -0.90 8.39 14.34
N CYS A 336 -0.46 8.06 15.57
CA CYS A 336 0.72 7.21 15.78
C CYS A 336 0.56 5.75 15.33
N GLY A 337 -0.67 5.27 15.09
CA GLY A 337 -0.91 3.91 14.63
C GLY A 337 -0.24 2.87 15.54
N SER A 338 0.64 2.06 14.97
CA SER A 338 1.47 1.08 15.70
C SER A 338 2.72 1.68 16.34
N GLY A 339 3.03 2.94 16.12
CA GLY A 339 4.21 3.61 16.65
C GLY A 339 5.49 3.50 15.82
N THR A 340 5.43 2.99 14.59
CA THR A 340 6.62 2.81 13.73
C THR A 340 7.47 4.08 13.63
N LEU A 341 6.85 5.23 13.39
CA LEU A 341 7.56 6.51 13.31
C LEU A 341 8.14 6.95 14.65
N LEU A 342 7.45 6.67 15.77
CA LEU A 342 7.94 6.98 17.10
C LEU A 342 9.11 6.09 17.51
N VAL A 343 9.08 4.80 17.14
CA VAL A 343 10.20 3.87 17.34
C VAL A 343 11.42 4.32 16.52
N SER A 344 11.24 4.64 15.23
CA SER A 344 12.35 5.17 14.41
C SER A 344 12.88 6.50 14.96
N SER A 345 12.01 7.33 15.54
CA SER A 345 12.41 8.56 16.21
C SER A 345 13.23 8.29 17.47
N TYR A 346 12.82 7.30 18.27
CA TYR A 346 13.57 6.84 19.44
C TYR A 346 14.98 6.38 19.04
N ILE A 347 15.07 5.51 18.04
CA ILE A 347 16.35 4.99 17.54
C ILE A 347 17.24 6.13 17.03
N ARG A 348 16.69 7.08 16.27
CA ARG A 348 17.43 8.24 15.77
C ARG A 348 17.95 9.11 16.92
N LYS A 349 17.11 9.40 17.91
CA LYS A 349 17.50 10.15 19.11
C LYS A 349 18.61 9.43 19.87
N MET A 350 18.50 8.11 20.05
CA MET A 350 19.50 7.31 20.75
C MET A 350 20.85 7.34 20.04
N ARG A 351 20.87 7.21 18.71
CA ARG A 351 22.10 7.35 17.91
C ARG A 351 22.75 8.72 18.09
N LEU A 352 21.97 9.80 17.97
CA LEU A 352 22.47 11.17 18.17
C LEU A 352 23.03 11.38 19.58
N TYR A 353 22.40 10.77 20.57
CA TYR A 353 22.91 10.81 21.95
C TYR A 353 24.24 10.04 22.05
N GLN A 354 24.30 8.83 21.50
CA GLN A 354 25.50 7.99 21.54
C GLN A 354 26.68 8.62 20.78
N GLU A 355 26.41 9.25 19.64
CA GLU A 355 27.43 10.01 18.88
C GLU A 355 28.06 11.14 19.71
N LEU A 356 27.26 11.80 20.54
CA LEU A 356 27.70 12.95 21.34
C LEU A 356 28.26 12.55 22.71
N HIS A 357 27.70 11.58 23.41
CA HIS A 357 27.94 11.23 24.81
C HIS A 357 28.50 9.80 24.99
N GLY A 358 28.61 9.00 23.96
CA GLY A 358 28.93 7.57 24.05
C GLY A 358 27.77 6.78 24.72
N PHE A 359 28.15 5.70 25.39
CA PHE A 359 27.19 4.80 26.08
C PHE A 359 26.96 5.15 27.55
N LYS A 360 27.15 6.40 27.93
CA LYS A 360 26.92 6.86 29.31
C LYS A 360 25.42 7.10 29.55
N ASP A 361 24.98 6.79 30.78
CA ASP A 361 23.63 7.10 31.27
C ASP A 361 22.46 6.65 30.34
N ILE A 362 22.64 5.57 29.60
CA ILE A 362 21.64 5.05 28.61
C ILE A 362 20.28 4.82 29.30
N ASP A 363 20.28 4.29 30.51
CA ASP A 363 19.05 4.03 31.28
C ASP A 363 18.25 5.31 31.55
N TRP A 364 18.95 6.38 31.95
CA TRP A 364 18.33 7.69 32.15
C TRP A 364 17.79 8.25 30.84
N VAL A 365 18.57 8.13 29.76
CA VAL A 365 18.18 8.62 28.44
C VAL A 365 16.95 7.88 27.90
N HIS A 366 16.88 6.57 28.07
CA HIS A 366 15.69 5.79 27.71
C HIS A 366 14.45 6.35 28.40
N LYS A 367 14.48 6.53 29.73
CA LYS A 367 13.38 7.10 30.49
C LYS A 367 13.05 8.52 30.05
N GLN A 368 14.06 9.36 29.78
CA GLN A 368 13.85 10.72 29.30
C GLN A 368 13.09 10.71 27.96
N PHE A 369 13.45 9.82 27.02
CA PHE A 369 12.77 9.72 25.73
C PHE A 369 11.33 9.25 25.87
N ILE A 370 11.08 8.19 26.62
CA ILE A 370 9.76 7.58 26.73
C ILE A 370 8.81 8.41 27.60
N GLU A 371 9.29 8.93 28.74
CA GLU A 371 8.44 9.60 29.72
C GLU A 371 8.29 11.11 29.47
N ASN A 372 9.19 11.74 28.68
CA ASN A 372 9.17 13.20 28.51
C ASN A 372 9.15 13.68 27.04
N ASP A 373 9.89 13.03 26.13
CA ASP A 373 10.17 13.62 24.83
C ASP A 373 9.28 13.06 23.70
N ILE A 374 8.95 11.77 23.75
CA ILE A 374 8.20 11.09 22.67
C ILE A 374 6.73 11.04 23.03
N ASN A 375 5.90 11.67 22.20
CA ASN A 375 4.45 11.74 22.38
C ASN A 375 3.74 11.08 21.23
N GLY A 376 2.61 10.43 21.50
CA GLY A 376 1.76 9.85 20.46
C GLY A 376 0.29 9.97 20.81
N ILE A 377 -0.53 10.16 19.78
CA ILE A 377 -1.99 10.17 19.91
C ILE A 377 -2.56 9.36 18.76
N ASP A 378 -3.52 8.49 19.08
CA ASP A 378 -4.33 7.83 18.09
C ASP A 378 -5.80 7.81 18.53
N ILE A 379 -6.71 7.80 17.56
CA ILE A 379 -8.14 7.71 17.84
C ILE A 379 -8.54 6.29 18.24
N MET A 380 -7.74 5.31 17.83
CA MET A 380 -7.97 3.89 18.09
C MET A 380 -7.23 3.44 19.35
N PRO A 381 -7.94 3.03 20.42
CA PRO A 381 -7.31 2.53 21.65
C PRO A 381 -6.32 1.41 21.39
N PHE A 382 -6.65 0.50 20.48
CA PHE A 382 -5.79 -0.62 20.12
C PHE A 382 -4.46 -0.16 19.52
N ALA A 383 -4.46 0.79 18.57
CA ALA A 383 -3.27 1.34 17.98
C ALA A 383 -2.37 2.02 19.04
N ALA A 384 -2.98 2.81 19.91
CA ALA A 384 -2.30 3.46 21.03
C ALA A 384 -1.66 2.44 22.01
N HIS A 385 -2.33 1.29 22.26
CA HIS A 385 -1.75 0.20 23.08
C HIS A 385 -0.53 -0.44 22.40
N ILE A 386 -0.60 -0.71 21.10
CA ILE A 386 0.53 -1.25 20.34
C ILE A 386 1.71 -0.27 20.36
N THR A 387 1.45 1.02 20.14
CA THR A 387 2.49 2.06 20.25
C THR A 387 3.16 2.07 21.63
N THR A 388 2.36 1.96 22.70
CA THR A 388 2.86 1.89 24.06
C THR A 388 3.79 0.69 24.26
N LEU A 389 3.37 -0.48 23.77
CA LEU A 389 4.15 -1.71 23.80
C LEU A 389 5.48 -1.53 23.05
N ASN A 390 5.41 -1.08 21.79
CA ASN A 390 6.59 -0.94 20.94
C ASN A 390 7.63 0.00 21.53
N LEU A 391 7.21 1.10 22.16
CA LEU A 391 8.12 2.03 22.84
C LEU A 391 8.69 1.44 24.13
N ALA A 392 7.86 0.80 24.96
CA ALA A 392 8.30 0.20 26.21
C ALA A 392 9.30 -0.97 26.01
N THR A 393 9.21 -1.65 24.86
CA THR A 393 10.11 -2.77 24.52
C THR A 393 11.45 -2.33 23.92
N GLN A 394 11.67 -1.03 23.68
CA GLN A 394 12.98 -0.56 23.17
C GLN A 394 14.11 -0.75 24.19
N ASP A 395 13.80 -0.76 25.48
CA ASP A 395 14.70 -1.20 26.55
C ASP A 395 13.88 -1.91 27.63
N ILE A 396 13.86 -3.24 27.60
CA ILE A 396 13.04 -4.07 28.48
C ILE A 396 13.66 -4.18 29.88
N GLU A 397 14.96 -3.94 30.02
CA GLU A 397 15.63 -3.97 31.31
C GLU A 397 15.24 -2.76 32.17
N GLN A 398 14.81 -1.66 31.54
CA GLN A 398 14.39 -0.45 32.20
C GLN A 398 12.87 -0.40 32.40
N LYS A 399 12.44 -0.44 33.64
CA LYS A 399 11.04 -0.23 34.00
C LYS A 399 10.62 1.20 33.71
N THR A 400 9.77 1.37 32.68
CA THR A 400 9.12 2.65 32.38
C THR A 400 7.68 2.60 32.87
N ASN A 401 7.33 3.47 33.81
CA ASN A 401 5.98 3.53 34.35
C ASN A 401 5.03 4.40 33.52
N TYR A 402 5.58 5.29 32.72
CA TYR A 402 4.83 6.30 32.01
C TYR A 402 5.24 6.35 30.55
N VAL A 403 4.24 6.25 29.67
CA VAL A 403 4.38 6.57 28.24
C VAL A 403 3.46 7.73 27.91
N ARG A 404 3.91 8.64 27.07
CA ARG A 404 3.13 9.81 26.65
C ARG A 404 2.28 9.49 25.42
N ILE A 405 1.53 8.43 25.52
CA ILE A 405 0.60 7.95 24.47
C ILE A 405 -0.83 8.14 24.94
N ALA A 406 -1.70 8.66 24.08
CA ALA A 406 -3.11 8.88 24.39
C ALA A 406 -4.03 8.34 23.32
N THR A 407 -5.17 7.83 23.76
CA THR A 407 -6.32 7.57 22.88
C THR A 407 -7.17 8.82 22.81
N LYS A 408 -7.18 9.50 21.66
CA LYS A 408 -7.96 10.72 21.47
C LYS A 408 -8.09 11.11 20.01
N ASP A 409 -9.16 11.81 19.66
CA ASP A 409 -9.22 12.52 18.39
C ASP A 409 -8.27 13.72 18.43
N SER A 410 -7.15 13.60 17.71
CA SER A 410 -6.11 14.63 17.65
C SER A 410 -6.60 15.94 17.05
N LEU A 411 -7.52 15.88 16.07
CA LEU A 411 -8.05 17.07 15.41
C LEU A 411 -8.93 17.90 16.37
N ALA A 412 -9.52 17.24 17.36
CA ALA A 412 -10.30 17.92 18.41
C ALA A 412 -9.43 18.78 19.37
N LEU A 413 -8.11 18.61 19.33
CA LEU A 413 -7.17 19.45 20.11
C LEU A 413 -7.00 20.86 19.53
N ALA A 414 -7.29 21.09 18.27
CA ALA A 414 -6.99 22.32 17.56
C ALA A 414 -7.44 23.61 18.27
N PRO A 415 -8.63 23.70 18.89
CA PRO A 415 -9.01 24.89 19.65
C PRO A 415 -8.13 25.13 20.88
N ALA A 416 -7.75 24.07 21.61
CA ALA A 416 -6.95 24.15 22.82
C ALA A 416 -5.48 24.57 22.50
N LEU A 417 -4.95 24.18 21.36
CA LEU A 417 -3.60 24.55 20.90
C LEU A 417 -3.44 26.04 20.55
N ARG A 418 -4.53 26.81 20.54
CA ARG A 418 -4.52 28.27 20.34
C ARG A 418 -4.68 29.05 21.62
N THR A 419 -4.80 28.42 22.75
CA THR A 419 -4.90 29.09 24.05
C THR A 419 -3.59 29.77 24.40
N LYS A 420 -3.67 30.80 25.24
CA LYS A 420 -2.49 31.51 25.71
C LYS A 420 -1.55 30.59 26.48
N ASP A 421 -2.08 29.71 27.30
CA ASP A 421 -1.32 28.76 28.12
C ASP A 421 -0.47 27.84 27.25
N PHE A 422 -1.04 27.31 26.13
CA PHE A 422 -0.25 26.49 25.22
C PHE A 422 0.85 27.28 24.51
N LEU A 423 0.52 28.47 23.99
CA LEU A 423 1.46 29.31 23.24
C LEU A 423 2.60 29.87 24.12
N GLU A 424 2.34 30.09 25.41
CA GLU A 424 3.35 30.53 26.39
C GLU A 424 4.15 29.36 26.98
N GLY A 425 3.87 28.11 26.57
CA GLY A 425 4.64 26.94 26.97
C GLY A 425 4.15 26.22 28.22
N GLU A 426 3.07 26.66 28.87
CA GLU A 426 2.47 25.99 30.02
C GLU A 426 1.83 24.65 29.62
N GLY A 427 1.43 24.53 28.33
CA GLY A 427 0.89 23.31 27.75
C GLY A 427 -0.60 23.10 28.00
N ILE A 428 -1.13 22.08 27.31
CA ILE A 428 -2.50 21.61 27.52
C ILE A 428 -2.50 20.23 28.17
N ARG A 429 -3.48 19.99 29.01
CA ARG A 429 -3.61 18.73 29.74
C ARG A 429 -4.27 17.68 28.87
N ILE A 430 -3.60 16.57 28.59
CA ILE A 430 -4.18 15.36 28.05
C ILE A 430 -4.61 14.49 29.25
N SER A 431 -5.89 14.47 29.53
CA SER A 431 -6.46 13.73 30.67
C SER A 431 -7.29 12.55 30.18
N SER A 432 -7.42 11.52 31.01
CA SER A 432 -8.41 10.47 30.79
C SER A 432 -9.80 11.09 30.76
N TYR A 433 -10.54 10.84 29.70
CA TYR A 433 -11.90 11.33 29.52
C TYR A 433 -12.83 10.16 29.16
N THR A 434 -13.93 10.04 29.89
CA THR A 434 -14.96 9.05 29.58
C THR A 434 -16.18 9.79 29.02
N ARG A 435 -16.51 9.56 27.75
CA ARG A 435 -17.70 10.11 27.12
C ARG A 435 -18.71 9.00 26.87
N GLU A 436 -19.90 9.13 27.44
CA GLU A 436 -21.02 8.24 27.05
C GLU A 436 -21.57 8.72 25.71
N ILE A 437 -21.47 7.88 24.67
CA ILE A 437 -22.13 8.11 23.39
C ILE A 437 -23.34 7.18 23.33
N GLN A 438 -24.53 7.77 23.28
CA GLN A 438 -25.71 7.02 22.89
C GLN A 438 -25.69 6.79 21.38
N ASN A 439 -25.23 5.63 20.95
CA ASN A 439 -25.39 5.22 19.54
C ASN A 439 -26.67 4.43 19.38
N THR A 440 -27.59 4.98 18.60
CA THR A 440 -28.84 4.37 18.15
C THR A 440 -28.67 3.39 17.00
N LEU A 441 -27.55 2.76 16.85
CA LEU A 441 -27.29 1.78 15.80
C LEU A 441 -26.84 0.45 16.43
N VAL A 442 -27.82 -0.37 16.65
CA VAL A 442 -28.13 -1.58 16.01
C VAL A 442 -27.53 -2.91 16.33
N SER A 443 -28.32 -3.85 16.45
CA SER A 443 -28.32 -5.29 16.14
C SER A 443 -27.20 -6.22 16.65
N VAL A 444 -26.17 -5.76 17.34
CA VAL A 444 -25.28 -6.63 18.11
C VAL A 444 -25.19 -6.10 19.54
N GLY A 445 -26.14 -6.52 20.36
CA GLY A 445 -26.17 -6.22 21.80
C GLY A 445 -26.60 -4.77 22.17
N ARG A 446 -27.75 -4.60 22.77
CA ARG A 446 -28.20 -3.36 23.40
C ARG A 446 -27.32 -3.04 24.61
N GLY A 447 -26.24 -2.29 24.42
CA GLY A 447 -25.37 -1.82 25.48
C GLY A 447 -25.00 -0.35 25.28
N ARG A 448 -24.94 0.44 26.34
CA ARG A 448 -24.31 1.76 26.35
C ARG A 448 -22.83 1.61 26.04
N VAL A 449 -22.37 2.21 24.95
CA VAL A 449 -20.94 2.25 24.64
C VAL A 449 -20.32 3.41 25.38
N VAL A 450 -19.40 3.12 26.28
CA VAL A 450 -18.59 4.13 26.99
C VAL A 450 -17.28 4.27 26.24
N LYS A 451 -17.11 5.38 25.53
CA LYS A 451 -15.85 5.68 24.85
C LYS A 451 -14.80 6.10 25.89
N LYS A 452 -13.72 5.33 26.00
CA LYS A 452 -12.58 5.66 26.86
C LYS A 452 -11.56 6.46 26.05
N GLU A 453 -11.44 7.72 26.32
CA GLU A 453 -10.41 8.59 25.78
C GLU A 453 -9.42 8.99 26.89
N GLY A 454 -8.14 9.12 26.57
CA GLY A 454 -7.17 9.66 27.49
C GLY A 454 -5.77 9.06 27.40
N ALA A 455 -4.90 9.52 28.27
CA ALA A 455 -3.54 9.03 28.36
C ALA A 455 -3.51 7.56 28.79
N LEU A 456 -2.63 6.79 28.17
CA LEU A 456 -2.34 5.42 28.52
C LEU A 456 -1.19 5.35 29.51
N SER A 457 -1.19 4.32 30.34
CA SER A 457 -0.03 3.99 31.17
C SER A 457 0.23 2.50 31.09
N VAL A 458 1.47 2.14 31.28
CA VAL A 458 1.92 0.75 31.30
C VAL A 458 1.25 -0.02 32.43
N ASN A 459 0.97 0.62 33.57
CA ASN A 459 0.35 0.00 34.76
C ASN A 459 -1.19 0.01 34.77
N GLY A 460 -1.82 0.42 33.65
CA GLY A 460 -3.28 0.42 33.48
C GLY A 460 -4.04 1.52 34.22
N LYS A 461 -3.35 2.44 34.93
CA LYS A 461 -3.93 3.64 35.51
C LYS A 461 -3.71 4.78 34.54
N GLY A 462 -4.77 5.23 33.85
CA GLY A 462 -4.70 6.33 32.90
C GLY A 462 -4.06 7.57 33.54
N GLU A 463 -2.88 7.94 33.09
CA GLU A 463 -2.16 9.08 33.61
C GLU A 463 -2.34 10.31 32.74
N ARG A 464 -2.07 11.45 33.30
CA ARG A 464 -2.23 12.74 32.67
C ARG A 464 -0.86 13.26 32.28
N PHE A 465 -0.70 13.72 31.07
CA PHE A 465 0.50 14.44 30.69
C PHE A 465 0.17 15.81 30.11
N PHE A 466 1.12 16.73 30.19
CA PHE A 466 1.00 18.04 29.59
C PHE A 466 1.68 18.05 28.22
N LEU A 467 0.93 18.40 27.20
CA LEU A 467 1.44 18.59 25.85
C LEU A 467 1.85 20.05 25.68
N GLN A 468 3.13 20.29 25.52
CA GLN A 468 3.74 21.60 25.25
C GLN A 468 4.00 21.77 23.75
N PRO A 469 4.28 22.99 23.25
CA PRO A 469 4.77 23.17 21.89
C PRO A 469 6.01 22.32 21.62
N LEU A 470 6.06 21.68 20.46
CA LEU A 470 6.97 20.60 20.14
C LEU A 470 8.02 21.01 19.11
N ASP A 471 9.16 20.35 19.13
CA ASP A 471 10.23 20.55 18.16
C ASP A 471 9.93 19.90 16.83
N THR A 472 9.35 18.69 16.88
CA THR A 472 9.13 17.88 15.69
C THR A 472 7.75 17.24 15.75
N VAL A 473 7.00 17.36 14.65
CA VAL A 473 5.83 16.53 14.34
C VAL A 473 6.24 15.57 13.26
N ILE A 474 6.19 14.28 13.57
CA ILE A 474 6.44 13.22 12.61
C ILE A 474 5.16 12.38 12.47
N MET A 475 4.70 12.13 11.24
CA MET A 475 3.41 11.49 11.06
C MET A 475 3.23 10.79 9.72
N ASN A 476 2.40 9.76 9.72
CA ASN A 476 1.76 9.20 8.54
C ASN A 476 0.24 9.33 8.73
N PRO A 477 -0.35 10.49 8.39
CA PRO A 477 -1.76 10.75 8.67
C PRO A 477 -2.68 9.91 7.79
N PRO A 478 -3.91 9.62 8.21
CA PRO A 478 -4.86 8.84 7.42
C PRO A 478 -5.21 9.53 6.10
N PHE A 479 -5.17 8.77 4.97
CA PHE A 479 -5.44 9.26 3.60
C PHE A 479 -6.91 9.19 3.20
N THR A 480 -7.81 8.99 4.17
CA THR A 480 -9.25 8.80 3.91
C THR A 480 -9.82 9.89 3.02
N ASP A 481 -10.43 9.46 1.91
CA ASP A 481 -11.18 10.35 1.04
C ASP A 481 -12.37 10.93 1.79
N ARG A 482 -12.57 12.23 1.67
CA ARG A 482 -13.67 12.94 2.33
C ARG A 482 -15.04 12.30 2.05
N ASP A 483 -15.28 11.89 0.81
CA ASP A 483 -16.56 11.30 0.41
C ASP A 483 -16.83 9.93 1.04
N LYS A 484 -15.79 9.29 1.59
CA LYS A 484 -15.88 8.02 2.31
C LYS A 484 -15.95 8.19 3.82
N MET A 485 -15.75 9.41 4.34
CA MET A 485 -15.91 9.69 5.77
C MET A 485 -17.39 9.64 6.15
N PRO A 486 -17.73 9.19 7.38
CA PRO A 486 -19.06 9.35 7.96
C PRO A 486 -19.52 10.82 7.95
N GLU A 487 -20.80 11.04 7.77
CA GLU A 487 -21.36 12.40 7.67
C GLU A 487 -21.06 13.25 8.91
N TYR A 488 -21.23 12.67 10.10
CA TYR A 488 -20.93 13.36 11.36
C TYR A 488 -19.47 13.82 11.47
N MET A 489 -18.52 13.01 10.94
CA MET A 489 -17.09 13.35 10.92
C MET A 489 -16.80 14.48 9.93
N ARG A 490 -17.43 14.43 8.75
CA ARG A 490 -17.31 15.50 7.74
C ARG A 490 -17.83 16.83 8.26
N ASP A 491 -18.93 16.82 9.01
CA ASP A 491 -19.52 18.03 9.57
C ASP A 491 -18.69 18.58 10.73
N SER A 492 -18.21 17.72 11.62
CA SER A 492 -17.26 18.12 12.67
C SER A 492 -15.98 18.78 12.11
N LEU A 493 -15.45 18.25 11.00
CA LEU A 493 -14.29 18.86 10.34
C LEU A 493 -14.61 20.20 9.69
N LYS A 494 -15.78 20.35 9.06
CA LYS A 494 -16.21 21.66 8.50
C LYS A 494 -16.39 22.73 9.58
N GLU A 495 -16.90 22.34 10.74
CA GLU A 495 -17.12 23.22 11.87
C GLU A 495 -15.81 23.59 12.61
N ASN A 496 -14.72 22.86 12.38
CA ASN A 496 -13.42 23.17 12.96
C ASN A 496 -12.76 24.37 12.27
N ALA A 497 -13.28 25.56 12.55
CA ALA A 497 -12.82 26.83 11.97
C ALA A 497 -11.30 27.06 12.16
N THR A 498 -10.72 26.44 13.18
CA THR A 498 -9.29 26.55 13.46
C THR A 498 -8.44 25.89 12.38
N LEU A 499 -8.78 24.66 11.99
CA LEU A 499 -8.04 23.91 10.97
C LEU A 499 -8.38 24.37 9.54
N VAL A 500 -9.66 24.63 9.29
CA VAL A 500 -10.15 25.10 7.97
C VAL A 500 -9.50 26.42 7.54
N LYS A 501 -8.99 27.20 8.49
CA LYS A 501 -8.20 28.39 8.18
C LYS A 501 -6.96 28.10 7.34
N PHE A 502 -6.33 26.94 7.54
CA PHE A 502 -5.06 26.55 6.90
C PHE A 502 -5.26 25.61 5.70
N CYS A 503 -6.34 24.86 5.65
CA CYS A 503 -6.67 23.94 4.56
C CYS A 503 -8.07 24.21 3.99
N ALA A 504 -8.36 23.72 2.78
CA ALA A 504 -9.68 23.84 2.19
C ALA A 504 -10.64 22.80 2.80
N ASN A 505 -11.93 23.11 2.89
CA ASN A 505 -12.95 22.14 3.35
C ASN A 505 -13.04 20.87 2.49
N ALA A 506 -12.53 20.93 1.26
CA ALA A 506 -12.54 19.80 0.32
C ALA A 506 -11.30 18.91 0.41
N VAL A 507 -10.30 19.26 1.24
CA VAL A 507 -9.09 18.45 1.39
C VAL A 507 -9.40 17.15 2.14
N ASN A 508 -8.70 16.09 1.81
CA ASN A 508 -8.78 14.82 2.51
C ASN A 508 -8.18 14.93 3.92
N LEU A 509 -8.41 13.92 4.76
CA LEU A 509 -8.10 13.97 6.19
C LEU A 509 -6.63 14.35 6.47
N TRP A 510 -5.67 13.86 5.69
CA TRP A 510 -4.25 14.20 5.83
C TRP A 510 -3.94 15.71 5.80
N GLY A 511 -4.71 16.49 5.05
CA GLY A 511 -4.54 17.95 4.99
C GLY A 511 -4.89 18.65 6.31
N TYR A 512 -5.88 18.13 7.03
CA TYR A 512 -6.22 18.63 8.38
C TYR A 512 -5.11 18.29 9.40
N PHE A 513 -4.45 17.13 9.25
CA PHE A 513 -3.30 16.78 10.10
C PHE A 513 -2.08 17.67 9.83
N LEU A 514 -1.84 18.11 8.59
CA LEU A 514 -0.80 19.12 8.33
C LEU A 514 -1.14 20.47 8.97
N ALA A 515 -2.41 20.86 8.95
CA ALA A 515 -2.87 22.06 9.65
C ALA A 515 -2.72 21.92 11.18
N LEU A 516 -3.01 20.74 11.73
CA LEU A 516 -2.80 20.43 13.15
C LEU A 516 -1.30 20.46 13.52
N ALA A 517 -0.44 19.91 12.68
CA ALA A 517 1.00 19.94 12.88
C ALA A 517 1.54 21.37 13.03
N HIS A 518 1.01 22.32 12.25
CA HIS A 518 1.35 23.73 12.40
C HIS A 518 1.04 24.31 13.79
N LEU A 519 -0.09 23.86 14.40
CA LEU A 519 -0.49 24.32 15.73
C LEU A 519 0.31 23.65 16.85
N LEU A 520 0.76 22.41 16.66
CA LEU A 520 1.56 21.66 17.62
C LEU A 520 3.01 22.15 17.70
N LEU A 521 3.54 22.67 16.60
CA LEU A 521 4.95 23.04 16.49
C LEU A 521 5.25 24.41 17.09
N ARG A 522 6.32 24.50 17.86
CA ARG A 522 6.97 25.78 18.18
C ARG A 522 7.58 26.41 16.91
N ASP A 523 7.98 27.68 17.01
CA ASP A 523 8.71 28.30 15.94
C ASP A 523 10.05 27.58 15.70
N ARG A 524 10.44 27.46 14.46
CA ARG A 524 11.58 26.70 13.97
C ARG A 524 11.45 25.17 14.14
N GLY A 525 10.32 24.67 14.63
CA GLY A 525 10.03 23.24 14.67
C GLY A 525 9.89 22.64 13.27
N LYS A 526 9.91 21.31 13.17
CA LYS A 526 9.91 20.60 11.89
C LYS A 526 8.71 19.67 11.73
N ILE A 527 8.25 19.53 10.50
CA ILE A 527 7.32 18.49 10.07
C ILE A 527 8.09 17.45 9.28
N GLY A 528 7.96 16.17 9.67
CA GLY A 528 8.27 15.02 8.86
C GLY A 528 6.98 14.26 8.59
N ALA A 529 6.54 14.19 7.35
CA ALA A 529 5.25 13.59 7.05
C ALA A 529 5.30 12.66 5.83
N VAL A 530 4.59 11.54 5.93
CA VAL A 530 4.23 10.72 4.77
C VAL A 530 2.93 11.28 4.22
N ILE A 531 2.93 11.80 3.00
CA ILE A 531 1.77 12.46 2.40
C ILE A 531 1.55 11.99 0.96
N PRO A 532 0.29 11.90 0.51
CA PRO A 532 0.01 11.56 -0.88
C PRO A 532 0.68 12.51 -1.85
N ILE A 533 1.26 11.98 -2.92
CA ILE A 533 1.92 12.81 -3.96
C ILE A 533 0.95 13.84 -4.59
N ASN A 534 -0.36 13.61 -4.44
CA ASN A 534 -1.38 14.54 -4.90
C ASN A 534 -1.32 15.93 -4.25
N ILE A 535 -0.58 16.10 -3.14
CA ILE A 535 -0.31 17.46 -2.61
C ILE A 535 0.37 18.35 -3.65
N ALA A 536 1.12 17.77 -4.59
CA ALA A 536 1.85 18.52 -5.62
C ALA A 536 0.95 19.20 -6.64
N ARG A 537 -0.36 18.94 -6.68
CA ARG A 537 -1.27 19.44 -7.72
C ARG A 537 -2.74 19.48 -7.27
N GLY A 538 -3.60 20.04 -8.11
CA GLY A 538 -5.05 20.05 -7.92
C GLY A 538 -5.55 21.19 -7.01
N GLU A 539 -6.79 21.58 -7.23
CA GLU A 539 -7.43 22.71 -6.51
C GLU A 539 -7.75 22.38 -5.05
N THR A 540 -8.16 21.13 -4.77
CA THR A 540 -8.54 20.70 -3.41
C THR A 540 -7.39 20.80 -2.41
N THR A 541 -6.15 20.71 -2.90
CA THR A 541 -4.93 20.77 -2.09
C THR A 541 -4.21 22.13 -2.19
N LEU A 542 -4.67 23.03 -3.05
CA LEU A 542 -3.97 24.29 -3.32
C LEU A 542 -3.79 25.13 -2.05
N LYS A 543 -4.84 25.33 -1.28
CA LYS A 543 -4.79 26.14 -0.07
C LYS A 543 -3.78 25.66 0.96
N ILE A 544 -3.73 24.34 1.25
CA ILE A 544 -2.74 23.79 2.17
C ILE A 544 -1.34 23.83 1.59
N ARG A 545 -1.19 23.64 0.28
CA ARG A 545 0.08 23.74 -0.44
C ARG A 545 0.63 25.16 -0.39
N GLU A 546 -0.18 26.18 -0.74
CA GLU A 546 0.20 27.60 -0.61
C GLU A 546 0.58 27.94 0.83
N PHE A 547 -0.20 27.47 1.81
CA PHE A 547 0.07 27.70 3.22
C PHE A 547 1.44 27.15 3.63
N LEU A 548 1.75 25.91 3.25
CA LEU A 548 3.03 25.26 3.58
C LEU A 548 4.20 25.99 2.90
N PHE A 549 4.14 26.20 1.59
CA PHE A 549 5.25 26.82 0.85
C PHE A 549 5.45 28.31 1.17
N LYS A 550 4.45 28.96 1.78
CA LYS A 550 4.55 30.34 2.28
C LYS A 550 5.16 30.47 3.68
N ASN A 551 4.90 29.48 4.56
CA ASN A 551 5.23 29.58 5.97
C ASN A 551 6.32 28.62 6.43
N TYR A 552 6.72 27.69 5.58
CA TYR A 552 7.74 26.69 5.86
C TYR A 552 8.84 26.69 4.81
N HIS A 553 10.09 26.55 5.26
CA HIS A 553 11.17 26.11 4.39
C HIS A 553 11.05 24.58 4.20
N VAL A 554 10.70 24.15 3.00
CA VAL A 554 10.67 22.73 2.60
C VAL A 554 12.11 22.29 2.39
N ILE A 555 12.63 21.44 3.29
CA ILE A 555 14.03 21.02 3.27
C ILE A 555 14.21 19.92 2.23
N TYR A 556 13.39 18.87 2.35
CA TYR A 556 13.42 17.72 1.43
C TYR A 556 12.01 17.28 1.04
N TRP A 557 11.88 16.82 -0.19
CA TRP A 557 10.70 16.18 -0.70
C TRP A 557 11.10 14.93 -1.48
N ILE A 558 10.76 13.73 -0.97
CA ILE A 558 11.23 12.44 -1.48
C ILE A 558 10.07 11.70 -2.11
N LYS A 559 10.25 11.27 -3.35
CA LYS A 559 9.29 10.47 -4.10
C LYS A 559 9.88 9.11 -4.47
N PRO A 560 9.11 7.99 -4.37
CA PRO A 560 9.53 6.72 -4.93
C PRO A 560 9.44 6.76 -6.47
N VAL A 561 10.50 6.34 -7.13
CA VAL A 561 10.51 6.14 -8.58
C VAL A 561 9.90 4.79 -8.92
N ALA A 562 10.31 3.73 -8.22
CA ALA A 562 9.79 2.38 -8.37
C ALA A 562 8.29 2.26 -7.96
N ASP A 563 7.67 1.13 -8.29
CA ASP A 563 6.23 0.90 -8.03
C ASP A 563 5.98 0.46 -6.58
N PHE A 564 6.24 1.36 -5.66
CA PHE A 564 5.91 1.18 -4.24
C PHE A 564 5.41 2.49 -3.62
N ALA A 565 4.78 2.37 -2.46
CA ALA A 565 4.46 3.46 -1.56
C ALA A 565 5.27 3.32 -0.27
N PHE A 566 5.52 4.42 0.43
CA PHE A 566 6.12 4.44 1.77
C PHE A 566 5.15 3.93 2.84
N SER A 567 3.85 4.08 2.56
CA SER A 567 2.77 3.52 3.36
C SER A 567 2.37 2.15 2.84
N GLU A 568 2.38 1.14 3.69
CA GLU A 568 1.90 -0.19 3.33
C GLU A 568 0.39 -0.19 3.09
N GLY A 569 -0.07 -0.90 2.05
CA GLY A 569 -1.49 -0.97 1.68
C GLY A 569 -2.06 0.25 0.96
N ALA A 570 -1.26 1.29 0.69
CA ALA A 570 -1.70 2.41 -0.11
C ALA A 570 -1.97 2.01 -1.57
N SER A 571 -3.05 2.54 -2.15
CA SER A 571 -3.40 2.31 -3.57
C SER A 571 -2.74 3.31 -4.52
N PHE A 572 -2.10 4.36 -3.99
CA PHE A 572 -1.44 5.44 -4.74
C PHE A 572 -0.08 5.72 -4.15
N LYS A 573 0.76 6.35 -4.94
CA LYS A 573 2.08 6.80 -4.48
C LYS A 573 1.95 7.92 -3.46
N ASP A 574 2.77 7.83 -2.44
CA ASP A 574 2.98 8.83 -1.42
C ASP A 574 4.42 9.37 -1.48
N SER A 575 4.73 10.31 -0.62
CA SER A 575 6.03 10.97 -0.57
C SER A 575 6.42 11.29 0.87
N LEU A 576 7.72 11.36 1.15
CA LEU A 576 8.23 11.88 2.42
C LEU A 576 8.48 13.39 2.26
N PHE A 577 7.87 14.15 3.14
CA PHE A 577 7.90 15.60 3.13
C PHE A 577 8.51 16.12 4.43
N ILE A 578 9.62 16.84 4.34
CA ILE A 578 10.33 17.41 5.47
C ILE A 578 10.38 18.93 5.33
N ALA A 579 9.82 19.65 6.31
CA ALA A 579 9.75 21.10 6.28
C ALA A 579 9.97 21.71 7.67
N LYS A 580 10.61 22.86 7.71
CA LYS A 580 10.89 23.62 8.93
C LYS A 580 10.00 24.86 9.01
N LYS A 581 9.39 25.10 10.15
CA LYS A 581 8.49 26.24 10.43
C LYS A 581 9.28 27.54 10.50
N ILE A 582 9.80 27.95 9.34
CA ILE A 582 10.50 29.20 9.11
C ILE A 582 9.98 29.76 7.81
N LYS A 583 9.67 31.07 7.79
CA LYS A 583 9.25 31.74 6.58
C LYS A 583 10.39 31.70 5.55
N PRO A 584 10.17 31.10 4.37
CA PRO A 584 11.27 30.93 3.42
C PRO A 584 11.69 32.24 2.79
N THR A 585 12.99 32.36 2.52
CA THR A 585 13.63 33.42 1.76
C THR A 585 13.66 33.07 0.27
N THR A 586 14.15 33.99 -0.58
CA THR A 586 14.36 33.75 -2.01
C THR A 586 15.51 32.78 -2.29
N GLU A 587 16.46 32.67 -1.37
CA GLU A 587 17.68 31.86 -1.53
C GLU A 587 17.55 30.43 -0.96
N ASP A 588 16.48 30.16 -0.23
CA ASP A 588 16.27 28.83 0.37
C ASP A 588 16.09 27.77 -0.71
N LEU A 589 16.82 26.67 -0.54
CA LEU A 589 16.84 25.53 -1.45
C LEU A 589 16.03 24.37 -0.90
N THR A 590 15.22 23.75 -1.75
CA THR A 590 14.51 22.50 -1.48
C THR A 590 15.19 21.35 -2.22
N GLY A 591 15.56 20.30 -1.50
CA GLY A 591 16.07 19.06 -2.09
C GLY A 591 14.93 18.18 -2.59
N ILE A 592 14.80 18.03 -3.91
CA ILE A 592 13.88 17.06 -4.53
C ILE A 592 14.65 15.75 -4.70
N ILE A 593 14.10 14.67 -4.16
CA ILE A 593 14.75 13.36 -4.14
C ILE A 593 13.87 12.32 -4.84
N LEU A 594 14.42 11.70 -5.86
CA LEU A 594 13.82 10.57 -6.56
C LEU A 594 14.47 9.28 -6.04
N LEU A 595 13.77 8.54 -5.18
CA LEU A 595 14.28 7.29 -4.60
C LEU A 595 14.13 6.16 -5.62
N ARG A 596 15.25 5.64 -6.11
CA ARG A 596 15.31 4.64 -7.19
C ARG A 596 15.20 3.20 -6.67
N LYS A 597 15.92 2.88 -5.58
CA LYS A 597 15.88 1.55 -4.99
C LYS A 597 14.58 1.38 -4.19
N SER A 598 13.92 0.24 -4.39
CA SER A 598 12.70 -0.08 -3.65
C SER A 598 13.01 -0.30 -2.17
N ILE A 599 12.27 0.36 -1.28
CA ILE A 599 12.40 0.13 0.17
C ILE A 599 12.10 -1.32 0.56
N ARG A 600 11.32 -2.06 -0.25
CA ARG A 600 11.02 -3.48 -0.01
C ARG A 600 12.24 -4.39 -0.20
N SER A 601 13.25 -3.94 -0.94
CA SER A 601 14.50 -4.65 -1.17
C SER A 601 15.67 -4.11 -0.33
N MET A 602 15.44 -3.06 0.47
CA MET A 602 16.45 -2.50 1.37
C MET A 602 16.41 -3.20 2.73
N ILE A 603 17.57 -3.27 3.38
CA ILE A 603 17.70 -3.56 4.82
C ILE A 603 17.78 -2.24 5.61
N LEU A 604 17.62 -2.32 6.93
CA LEU A 604 17.61 -1.11 7.80
C LEU A 604 18.91 -0.29 7.70
N ASP A 605 20.06 -0.96 7.63
CA ASP A 605 21.35 -0.29 7.47
C ASP A 605 21.43 0.54 6.18
N GLU A 606 20.82 0.06 5.08
CA GLU A 606 20.74 0.83 3.83
C GLU A 606 19.85 2.06 3.96
N GLY A 607 18.76 1.97 4.75
CA GLY A 607 17.94 3.13 5.09
C GLY A 607 18.74 4.22 5.80
N GLN A 608 19.58 3.82 6.75
CA GLN A 608 20.50 4.71 7.44
C GLN A 608 21.54 5.30 6.51
N GLU A 609 22.13 4.49 5.63
CA GLU A 609 23.11 4.94 4.64
C GLU A 609 22.50 6.01 3.69
N VAL A 610 21.25 5.83 3.28
CA VAL A 610 20.52 6.84 2.50
C VAL A 610 20.44 8.17 3.25
N VAL A 611 20.11 8.15 4.55
CA VAL A 611 20.05 9.35 5.41
C VAL A 611 21.42 10.02 5.47
N GLU A 612 22.47 9.28 5.75
CA GLU A 612 23.84 9.80 5.86
C GLU A 612 24.31 10.41 4.54
N LYS A 613 24.08 9.71 3.41
CA LYS A 613 24.43 10.24 2.09
C LYS A 613 23.70 11.55 1.80
N ILE A 614 22.40 11.65 2.10
CA ILE A 614 21.60 12.87 1.88
C ILE A 614 22.13 14.02 2.76
N ARG A 615 22.36 13.78 4.04
CA ARG A 615 22.81 14.80 5.01
C ARG A 615 24.20 15.34 4.66
N ASN A 616 25.06 14.52 4.08
CA ASN A 616 26.42 14.91 3.70
C ASN A 616 26.49 15.69 2.38
N ILE A 617 25.39 15.76 1.61
CA ILE A 617 25.37 16.51 0.35
C ILE A 617 25.21 18.01 0.64
N LYS A 618 26.18 18.81 0.17
CA LYS A 618 26.09 20.27 0.25
C LYS A 618 25.03 20.79 -0.75
N PRO A 619 24.01 21.58 -0.30
CA PRO A 619 23.02 22.14 -1.16
C PRO A 619 23.64 23.12 -2.19
N ILE A 620 23.47 22.84 -3.46
CA ILE A 620 23.89 23.72 -4.58
C ILE A 620 22.73 23.74 -5.60
N GLU A 621 22.24 24.94 -5.91
CA GLU A 621 21.13 25.13 -6.86
C GLU A 621 21.41 24.46 -8.20
N GLY A 622 20.44 23.74 -8.75
CA GLY A 622 20.48 23.07 -10.05
C GLY A 622 21.41 21.85 -10.14
N LYS A 623 22.32 21.67 -9.17
CA LYS A 623 23.23 20.54 -9.19
C LYS A 623 22.49 19.25 -8.90
N GLN A 624 22.70 18.24 -9.73
CA GLN A 624 22.21 16.88 -9.54
C GLN A 624 23.25 15.99 -8.90
N TYR A 625 22.82 15.17 -7.98
CA TYR A 625 23.63 14.14 -7.31
C TYR A 625 22.94 12.79 -7.51
N ASP A 626 23.67 11.84 -8.07
CA ASP A 626 23.18 10.49 -8.33
C ASP A 626 23.94 9.49 -7.49
N THR A 627 23.20 8.58 -6.86
CA THR A 627 23.72 7.43 -6.11
C THR A 627 23.02 6.16 -6.59
N GLU A 628 23.41 5.01 -6.08
CA GLU A 628 22.70 3.75 -6.30
C GLU A 628 21.26 3.77 -5.72
N TYR A 629 21.03 4.55 -4.68
CA TYR A 629 19.71 4.62 -3.99
C TYR A 629 18.79 5.70 -4.55
N PHE A 630 19.33 6.86 -4.91
CA PHE A 630 18.52 8.03 -5.26
C PHE A 630 19.22 8.98 -6.24
N SER A 631 18.40 9.84 -6.86
CA SER A 631 18.83 11.10 -7.47
C SER A 631 18.32 12.26 -6.63
N LEU A 632 19.17 13.24 -6.33
CA LEU A 632 18.85 14.44 -5.60
C LEU A 632 19.19 15.67 -6.43
N ARG A 633 18.27 16.65 -6.49
CA ARG A 633 18.50 17.97 -7.07
C ARG A 633 17.98 19.05 -6.14
N PHE A 634 18.75 20.12 -5.96
CA PHE A 634 18.30 21.27 -5.21
C PHE A 634 17.71 22.34 -6.14
N VAL A 635 16.54 22.84 -5.78
CA VAL A 635 15.82 23.90 -6.51
C VAL A 635 15.46 25.03 -5.55
N LYS A 636 15.43 26.27 -6.03
CA LYS A 636 14.96 27.40 -5.21
C LYS A 636 13.50 27.20 -4.83
N GLN A 637 13.19 27.31 -3.55
CA GLN A 637 11.80 27.24 -3.10
C GLN A 637 10.95 28.38 -3.71
N ALA A 638 11.55 29.49 -4.04
CA ALA A 638 10.90 30.58 -4.76
C ALA A 638 10.35 30.13 -6.12
N SER A 639 11.08 29.26 -6.86
CA SER A 639 10.61 28.68 -8.13
C SER A 639 9.43 27.73 -7.91
N LEU A 640 9.48 26.92 -6.85
CA LEU A 640 8.34 26.06 -6.48
C LEU A 640 7.11 26.87 -6.11
N ARG A 641 7.28 28.04 -5.50
CA ARG A 641 6.18 28.95 -5.17
C ARG A 641 5.58 29.64 -6.40
N SER A 642 6.36 29.93 -7.42
CA SER A 642 5.84 30.49 -8.68
C SER A 642 5.01 29.46 -9.44
N ASP A 643 5.36 28.19 -9.36
CA ASP A 643 4.68 27.07 -10.02
C ASP A 643 3.75 26.29 -9.07
N ILE A 644 3.26 26.95 -8.01
CA ILE A 644 2.52 26.33 -6.90
C ILE A 644 1.27 25.55 -7.35
N ASP A 645 0.69 25.91 -8.49
CA ASP A 645 -0.47 25.23 -9.05
C ASP A 645 -0.15 23.78 -9.46
N ASN A 646 1.07 23.53 -9.92
CA ASN A 646 1.49 22.20 -10.37
C ASN A 646 2.97 21.90 -10.09
N LEU A 647 3.26 21.43 -8.89
CA LEU A 647 4.60 21.01 -8.48
C LEU A 647 5.02 19.66 -9.07
N MET A 648 4.12 18.93 -9.75
CA MET A 648 4.48 17.72 -10.50
C MET A 648 5.49 17.99 -11.62
N LEU A 649 5.62 19.23 -12.05
CA LEU A 649 6.70 19.67 -12.95
C LEU A 649 8.11 19.42 -12.40
N TYR A 650 8.26 19.28 -11.10
CA TYR A 650 9.53 19.07 -10.40
C TYR A 650 9.69 17.66 -9.89
N ILE A 651 8.61 17.06 -9.36
CA ILE A 651 8.66 15.76 -8.67
C ILE A 651 7.95 14.63 -9.44
N GLY A 652 7.24 14.92 -10.54
CA GLY A 652 6.35 13.98 -11.21
C GLY A 652 7.02 12.90 -12.06
N GLY A 653 8.29 13.04 -12.43
CA GLY A 653 9.00 12.10 -13.31
C GLY A 653 9.84 11.05 -12.58
N THR A 654 10.57 10.28 -13.38
CA THR A 654 11.56 9.30 -12.92
C THR A 654 13.00 9.80 -13.09
N ASN A 655 13.16 10.86 -13.89
CA ASN A 655 14.45 11.48 -14.21
C ASN A 655 14.32 13.01 -14.35
N PHE A 656 15.20 13.76 -13.71
CA PHE A 656 15.16 15.21 -13.72
C PHE A 656 15.38 15.84 -15.11
N GLN A 657 16.30 15.27 -15.90
CA GLN A 657 16.61 15.83 -17.23
C GLN A 657 15.40 15.70 -18.17
N ASN A 658 14.73 14.53 -18.14
CA ASN A 658 13.53 14.33 -18.94
C ASN A 658 12.42 15.32 -18.53
N MET A 659 12.25 15.52 -17.22
CA MET A 659 11.25 16.46 -16.70
C MET A 659 11.56 17.91 -17.07
N ASP A 660 12.83 18.30 -17.13
CA ASP A 660 13.20 19.65 -17.61
C ASP A 660 12.78 19.87 -19.07
N VAL A 661 13.07 18.90 -19.95
CA VAL A 661 12.65 18.97 -21.36
C VAL A 661 11.12 19.05 -21.47
N ILE A 662 10.39 18.21 -20.73
CA ILE A 662 8.93 18.20 -20.77
C ILE A 662 8.36 19.52 -20.23
N ARG A 663 8.90 20.04 -19.12
CA ARG A 663 8.49 21.31 -18.53
C ARG A 663 8.71 22.49 -19.48
N GLU A 664 9.90 22.61 -20.06
CA GLU A 664 10.23 23.66 -21.01
C GLU A 664 9.34 23.59 -22.26
N PHE A 665 9.08 22.38 -22.76
CA PHE A 665 8.16 22.18 -23.87
C PHE A 665 6.73 22.64 -23.53
N ILE A 666 6.18 22.24 -22.38
CA ILE A 666 4.84 22.64 -21.94
C ILE A 666 4.75 24.16 -21.76
N ASN A 667 5.76 24.78 -21.17
CA ASN A 667 5.81 26.24 -21.00
C ASN A 667 5.81 26.94 -22.37
N LYS A 668 6.63 26.47 -23.30
CA LYS A 668 6.67 27.03 -24.68
C LYS A 668 5.33 26.83 -25.40
N VAL A 669 4.70 25.68 -25.27
CA VAL A 669 3.34 25.42 -25.80
C VAL A 669 2.33 26.40 -25.21
N SER A 670 2.38 26.62 -23.90
CA SER A 670 1.47 27.53 -23.20
C SER A 670 1.64 28.99 -23.69
N ASP A 671 2.87 29.41 -23.91
CA ASP A 671 3.17 30.79 -24.38
C ASP A 671 2.74 31.02 -25.83
N ILE A 672 3.10 30.11 -26.75
CA ILE A 672 2.79 30.23 -28.16
C ILE A 672 1.31 29.96 -28.45
N GLY A 673 0.74 28.94 -27.74
CA GLY A 673 -0.58 28.39 -28.03
C GLY A 673 -1.79 29.17 -27.47
N LYS A 674 -1.61 30.27 -26.74
CA LYS A 674 -2.69 31.02 -26.05
C LYS A 674 -3.91 31.32 -26.95
N ASN A 675 -3.67 31.58 -28.22
CA ASN A 675 -4.71 31.92 -29.20
C ASN A 675 -5.27 30.71 -29.97
N ARG A 676 -4.86 29.49 -29.65
CA ARG A 676 -5.28 28.25 -30.33
C ARG A 676 -5.75 27.18 -29.37
N LEU A 677 -5.31 27.25 -28.13
CA LEU A 677 -5.58 26.27 -27.09
C LEU A 677 -6.62 26.77 -26.08
N SER A 678 -7.37 25.87 -25.53
CA SER A 678 -8.21 26.06 -24.35
C SER A 678 -8.23 24.81 -23.52
N ASN A 679 -8.42 24.96 -22.22
CA ASN A 679 -8.65 23.85 -21.33
C ASN A 679 -10.03 23.24 -21.60
N LEU A 680 -10.16 21.93 -21.40
CA LEU A 680 -11.45 21.26 -21.46
C LEU A 680 -12.36 21.76 -20.33
N LYS A 681 -13.64 21.96 -20.61
CA LYS A 681 -14.59 22.38 -19.57
C LYS A 681 -15.15 21.14 -18.85
N MET A 682 -15.13 21.17 -17.53
CA MET A 682 -15.68 20.09 -16.71
C MET A 682 -17.17 19.86 -16.98
N ASP A 683 -17.94 20.93 -17.19
CA ASP A 683 -19.37 20.85 -17.44
C ASP A 683 -19.72 20.09 -18.72
N ASP A 684 -18.79 20.05 -19.68
CA ASP A 684 -18.91 19.30 -20.91
C ASP A 684 -18.62 17.81 -20.77
N MET A 685 -18.10 17.37 -19.59
CA MET A 685 -17.70 15.99 -19.32
C MET A 685 -18.54 15.39 -18.21
N LYS A 686 -19.04 14.18 -18.45
CA LYS A 686 -19.70 13.34 -17.44
C LYS A 686 -19.02 11.98 -17.37
N GLU A 687 -18.97 11.40 -16.20
CA GLU A 687 -18.51 10.01 -16.04
C GLU A 687 -19.41 9.06 -16.81
N GLY A 688 -18.83 8.08 -17.50
CA GLY A 688 -19.60 7.07 -18.21
C GLY A 688 -20.42 6.18 -17.27
N ILE A 689 -21.14 5.22 -17.83
CA ILE A 689 -22.14 4.43 -17.10
C ILE A 689 -21.45 3.54 -16.05
N THR A 690 -21.81 3.72 -14.79
CA THR A 690 -21.48 2.85 -13.66
C THR A 690 -22.61 1.93 -13.27
N SER A 691 -22.32 0.68 -12.95
CA SER A 691 -23.35 -0.23 -12.39
C SER A 691 -23.86 0.32 -11.05
N PRO A 692 -25.18 0.36 -10.83
CA PRO A 692 -25.72 0.79 -9.55
C PRO A 692 -25.25 -0.11 -8.41
N LYS A 693 -24.99 0.46 -7.21
CA LYS A 693 -24.59 -0.30 -6.03
C LYS A 693 -25.62 -1.38 -5.68
N GLY A 694 -25.17 -2.62 -5.51
CA GLY A 694 -25.99 -3.76 -5.13
C GLY A 694 -26.80 -4.39 -6.27
N MET A 695 -26.52 -4.01 -7.52
CA MET A 695 -27.19 -4.55 -8.70
C MET A 695 -26.23 -5.25 -9.66
N SER A 696 -26.81 -6.05 -10.57
CA SER A 696 -26.07 -6.75 -11.62
C SER A 696 -25.40 -5.77 -12.57
N GLN A 697 -24.32 -6.23 -13.14
CA GLN A 697 -23.52 -5.45 -14.06
C GLN A 697 -24.30 -5.10 -15.33
N ILE A 698 -23.97 -3.97 -15.93
CA ILE A 698 -24.45 -3.58 -17.26
C ILE A 698 -23.90 -4.57 -18.27
N VAL A 699 -24.75 -5.04 -19.18
CA VAL A 699 -24.39 -6.06 -20.16
C VAL A 699 -23.91 -5.43 -21.45
N TYR A 700 -22.70 -5.78 -21.85
CA TYR A 700 -22.11 -5.39 -23.12
C TYR A 700 -21.95 -6.58 -24.06
N VAL A 701 -22.21 -6.38 -25.35
CA VAL A 701 -21.76 -7.26 -26.42
C VAL A 701 -20.45 -6.68 -26.94
N THR A 702 -19.36 -7.39 -26.71
CA THR A 702 -18.01 -6.85 -26.87
C THR A 702 -17.39 -7.30 -28.18
N GLN A 703 -16.81 -6.38 -28.94
CA GLN A 703 -16.02 -6.65 -30.15
C GLN A 703 -14.76 -7.47 -29.80
N PRO A 704 -14.44 -8.54 -30.50
CA PRO A 704 -13.29 -9.40 -30.22
C PRO A 704 -11.99 -8.83 -30.81
N LEU A 705 -11.60 -7.60 -30.42
CA LEU A 705 -10.43 -6.92 -30.95
C LEU A 705 -9.09 -7.42 -30.35
N ASP A 706 -9.14 -8.10 -29.20
CA ASP A 706 -7.97 -8.57 -28.46
C ASP A 706 -8.34 -9.74 -27.54
N GLU A 707 -7.42 -10.68 -27.31
CA GLU A 707 -7.66 -11.85 -26.47
C GLU A 707 -8.02 -11.49 -25.01
N SER A 708 -7.38 -10.48 -24.43
CA SER A 708 -7.65 -10.09 -23.05
C SER A 708 -9.05 -9.47 -22.92
N ARG A 709 -9.51 -8.77 -23.96
CA ARG A 709 -10.85 -8.23 -24.07
C ARG A 709 -11.88 -9.35 -24.15
N VAL A 710 -11.61 -10.38 -24.95
CA VAL A 710 -12.44 -11.59 -25.06
C VAL A 710 -12.50 -12.35 -23.72
N LYS A 711 -11.35 -12.53 -23.05
CA LYS A 711 -11.29 -13.23 -21.76
C LYS A 711 -12.13 -12.56 -20.67
N ARG A 712 -12.31 -11.24 -20.73
CA ARG A 712 -13.07 -10.42 -19.74
C ARG A 712 -14.52 -10.14 -20.16
N SER A 713 -14.99 -10.68 -21.29
CA SER A 713 -16.32 -10.42 -21.84
C SER A 713 -17.26 -11.58 -21.56
N PHE A 714 -18.54 -11.27 -21.34
CA PHE A 714 -19.60 -12.27 -21.20
C PHE A 714 -20.23 -12.60 -22.55
N LEU A 715 -20.57 -11.57 -23.33
CA LEU A 715 -21.07 -11.69 -24.70
C LEU A 715 -20.02 -11.15 -25.66
N ILE A 716 -19.68 -11.96 -26.67
CA ILE A 716 -18.68 -11.66 -27.68
C ILE A 716 -19.42 -11.49 -29.01
N LEU A 717 -19.21 -10.37 -29.67
CA LEU A 717 -19.81 -10.10 -30.97
C LEU A 717 -19.25 -11.06 -32.02
N GLU A 718 -20.10 -11.78 -32.71
CA GLU A 718 -19.76 -12.63 -33.87
C GLU A 718 -20.15 -11.96 -35.17
N GLU A 719 -21.36 -11.43 -35.26
CA GLU A 719 -21.88 -10.82 -36.49
C GLU A 719 -22.82 -9.65 -36.18
N ASP A 720 -22.61 -8.54 -36.90
CA ASP A 720 -23.44 -7.34 -36.84
C ASP A 720 -24.35 -7.27 -38.10
N ARG A 721 -25.59 -7.75 -37.96
CA ARG A 721 -26.58 -7.75 -39.03
C ARG A 721 -27.40 -6.46 -39.03
N LYS A 722 -28.24 -6.27 -40.07
CA LYS A 722 -29.03 -5.05 -40.20
C LYS A 722 -29.96 -4.79 -39.00
N ASN A 723 -30.70 -5.81 -38.54
CA ASN A 723 -31.71 -5.69 -37.48
C ASN A 723 -31.36 -6.43 -36.19
N THR A 724 -30.36 -7.28 -36.20
CA THR A 724 -29.95 -8.13 -35.08
C THR A 724 -28.43 -8.17 -34.91
N ILE A 725 -28.00 -8.60 -33.75
CA ILE A 725 -26.59 -8.84 -33.39
C ILE A 725 -26.48 -10.32 -33.02
N ASN A 726 -25.58 -11.05 -33.67
CA ASN A 726 -25.24 -12.40 -33.22
C ASN A 726 -24.08 -12.34 -32.25
N ALA A 727 -24.25 -12.91 -31.05
CA ALA A 727 -23.26 -12.85 -29.98
C ALA A 727 -23.04 -14.23 -29.36
N LYS A 728 -21.78 -14.61 -29.16
CA LYS A 728 -21.39 -15.83 -28.47
C LYS A 728 -21.41 -15.60 -26.94
N VAL A 729 -22.11 -16.48 -26.22
CA VAL A 729 -22.05 -16.56 -24.77
C VAL A 729 -20.81 -17.36 -24.41
N LYS A 730 -19.80 -16.70 -23.81
CA LYS A 730 -18.49 -17.28 -23.60
C LYS A 730 -18.51 -18.59 -22.80
N ASP A 731 -19.20 -18.62 -21.67
CA ASP A 731 -19.17 -19.76 -20.74
C ASP A 731 -20.11 -20.90 -21.16
N ALA A 732 -21.04 -20.66 -22.12
CA ALA A 732 -21.99 -21.65 -22.59
C ALA A 732 -21.66 -22.22 -23.99
N ASN A 733 -20.65 -21.71 -24.66
CA ASN A 733 -20.28 -22.02 -26.04
C ASN A 733 -21.48 -22.03 -27.02
N ARG A 734 -22.42 -21.11 -26.79
CA ARG A 734 -23.69 -20.97 -27.55
C ARG A 734 -23.78 -19.55 -28.10
N SER A 735 -24.26 -19.41 -29.30
CA SER A 735 -24.58 -18.13 -29.93
C SER A 735 -26.04 -17.75 -29.71
N ILE A 736 -26.30 -16.49 -29.53
CA ILE A 736 -27.62 -15.90 -29.32
C ILE A 736 -27.82 -14.72 -30.27
N GLU A 737 -29.08 -14.55 -30.73
CA GLU A 737 -29.46 -13.42 -31.54
C GLU A 737 -30.13 -12.34 -30.67
N ILE A 738 -29.61 -11.10 -30.76
CA ILE A 738 -30.07 -9.96 -29.97
C ILE A 738 -30.66 -8.91 -30.90
N PRO A 739 -31.91 -8.49 -30.72
CA PRO A 739 -32.52 -7.44 -31.53
C PRO A 739 -31.77 -6.09 -31.32
N LYS A 740 -31.56 -5.36 -32.42
CA LYS A 740 -30.83 -4.07 -32.33
C LYS A 740 -31.61 -2.96 -31.62
N ASP A 741 -32.94 -3.04 -31.61
CA ASP A 741 -33.81 -2.07 -30.93
C ASP A 741 -33.71 -2.11 -29.39
N VAL A 742 -33.16 -3.22 -28.86
CA VAL A 742 -32.84 -3.33 -27.40
C VAL A 742 -31.38 -2.99 -27.08
N THR A 743 -30.61 -2.53 -28.06
CA THR A 743 -29.18 -2.19 -27.88
C THR A 743 -28.89 -0.77 -28.29
N LYS A 744 -27.76 -0.24 -27.80
CA LYS A 744 -27.15 0.99 -28.31
C LYS A 744 -25.66 0.77 -28.60
N PRO A 745 -25.07 1.48 -29.60
CA PRO A 745 -23.64 1.50 -29.79
C PRO A 745 -22.93 1.96 -28.52
N ALA A 746 -21.85 1.29 -28.14
CA ALA A 746 -21.16 1.53 -26.88
C ALA A 746 -19.66 1.31 -26.99
N LEU A 747 -18.90 1.76 -25.99
CA LEU A 747 -17.51 1.38 -25.79
C LEU A 747 -17.29 0.99 -24.32
N ARG A 748 -16.92 -0.27 -24.12
CA ARG A 748 -16.68 -0.84 -22.80
C ARG A 748 -15.25 -0.59 -22.30
N THR A 749 -14.25 -0.74 -23.17
CA THR A 749 -12.83 -0.63 -22.85
C THR A 749 -12.03 -0.19 -24.08
N SER A 750 -10.92 0.50 -23.88
CA SER A 750 -9.96 0.88 -24.92
C SER A 750 -9.03 -0.25 -25.36
N THR A 751 -8.97 -1.37 -24.61
CA THR A 751 -8.08 -2.50 -24.91
C THR A 751 -8.31 -3.01 -26.33
N GLY A 752 -7.23 -3.17 -27.11
CA GLY A 752 -7.26 -3.68 -28.49
C GLY A 752 -7.70 -2.64 -29.55
N ILE A 753 -7.95 -1.39 -29.16
CA ILE A 753 -8.26 -0.30 -30.11
C ILE A 753 -6.95 0.29 -30.62
N LYS A 754 -6.67 0.08 -31.91
CA LYS A 754 -5.44 0.55 -32.57
C LYS A 754 -5.62 1.78 -33.43
N GLY A 755 -6.84 2.25 -33.69
CA GLY A 755 -7.11 3.39 -34.55
C GLY A 755 -7.88 4.50 -33.85
N ILE A 756 -7.77 5.73 -34.35
CA ILE A 756 -8.46 6.91 -33.81
C ILE A 756 -9.95 6.98 -34.14
N ASP A 757 -10.46 6.11 -35.05
CA ASP A 757 -11.86 6.00 -35.42
C ASP A 757 -12.40 4.60 -35.09
N VAL A 758 -13.41 4.54 -34.23
CA VAL A 758 -14.07 3.30 -33.80
C VAL A 758 -15.49 3.14 -34.36
N THR A 759 -15.86 3.90 -35.40
CA THR A 759 -17.20 3.88 -35.99
C THR A 759 -17.65 2.47 -36.37
N LYS A 760 -16.72 1.61 -36.83
CA LYS A 760 -16.95 0.21 -37.22
C LYS A 760 -16.44 -0.81 -36.17
N ARG A 761 -15.85 -0.36 -35.07
CA ARG A 761 -15.18 -1.20 -34.08
C ARG A 761 -15.72 -0.98 -32.65
N HIS A 762 -16.98 -0.51 -32.58
CA HIS A 762 -17.66 -0.27 -31.30
C HIS A 762 -18.31 -1.53 -30.74
N ASP A 763 -18.50 -1.54 -29.42
CA ASP A 763 -19.31 -2.53 -28.70
C ASP A 763 -20.81 -2.16 -28.78
N TYR A 764 -21.66 -3.01 -28.21
CA TYR A 764 -23.06 -2.70 -27.95
C TYR A 764 -23.36 -2.84 -26.44
N ILE A 765 -24.27 -2.01 -25.94
CA ILE A 765 -24.83 -2.14 -24.59
C ILE A 765 -26.30 -2.57 -24.72
N ILE A 766 -26.73 -3.53 -23.90
CA ILE A 766 -28.14 -3.94 -23.84
C ILE A 766 -28.89 -2.99 -22.93
N THR A 767 -29.92 -2.31 -23.45
CA THR A 767 -30.63 -1.21 -22.77
C THR A 767 -31.98 -1.61 -22.22
N LYS A 768 -32.59 -2.70 -22.74
CA LYS A 768 -33.90 -3.18 -22.37
C LYS A 768 -33.92 -4.71 -22.23
N LYS A 769 -34.86 -5.22 -21.43
CA LYS A 769 -35.15 -6.64 -21.39
C LYS A 769 -35.76 -7.09 -22.73
N TYR A 770 -35.35 -8.25 -23.24
CA TYR A 770 -35.95 -8.92 -24.36
C TYR A 770 -36.27 -10.38 -23.99
N PRO A 771 -37.17 -11.10 -24.74
CA PRO A 771 -37.71 -12.41 -24.35
C PRO A 771 -36.64 -13.42 -23.92
N ASP A 772 -35.59 -13.57 -24.70
CA ASP A 772 -34.53 -14.57 -24.48
C ASP A 772 -33.47 -14.15 -23.44
N PHE A 773 -33.57 -12.95 -22.89
CA PHE A 773 -32.55 -12.42 -21.92
C PHE A 773 -32.51 -13.22 -20.63
N SER A 774 -33.65 -13.79 -20.20
CA SER A 774 -33.71 -14.61 -18.99
C SER A 774 -32.91 -15.91 -19.15
N GLU A 775 -32.93 -16.50 -20.37
CA GLU A 775 -32.13 -17.69 -20.72
C GLU A 775 -30.62 -17.34 -20.71
N VAL A 776 -30.24 -16.20 -21.28
CA VAL A 776 -28.87 -15.70 -21.26
C VAL A 776 -28.34 -15.51 -19.82
N LEU A 777 -29.19 -15.03 -18.92
CA LEU A 777 -28.83 -14.88 -17.50
C LEU A 777 -28.67 -16.23 -16.78
N MET A 778 -29.51 -17.22 -17.10
CA MET A 778 -29.39 -18.56 -16.51
C MET A 778 -28.13 -19.29 -16.98
N LEU A 779 -27.63 -19.01 -18.17
CA LEU A 779 -26.38 -19.52 -18.70
C LEU A 779 -25.14 -18.85 -18.03
N SER A 780 -25.35 -17.73 -17.38
CA SER A 780 -24.29 -17.04 -16.66
C SER A 780 -24.28 -17.45 -15.18
N LYS A 781 -23.09 -17.49 -14.57
CA LYS A 781 -22.96 -17.61 -13.11
C LYS A 781 -23.44 -16.34 -12.36
N TRP A 782 -24.14 -15.45 -13.05
CA TRP A 782 -24.63 -14.19 -12.52
C TRP A 782 -25.86 -14.38 -11.64
N LYS A 783 -25.69 -14.27 -10.36
CA LYS A 783 -26.76 -14.35 -9.35
C LYS A 783 -27.42 -13.01 -9.03
N GLY A 784 -27.21 -11.97 -9.84
CA GLY A 784 -27.65 -10.62 -9.54
C GLY A 784 -29.09 -10.28 -9.94
N LYS A 785 -29.69 -9.32 -9.27
CA LYS A 785 -31.01 -8.77 -9.60
C LYS A 785 -30.85 -7.65 -10.63
N PHE A 786 -31.54 -7.74 -11.77
CA PHE A 786 -31.63 -6.68 -12.77
C PHE A 786 -32.80 -5.74 -12.48
N ASN A 787 -32.51 -4.45 -12.43
CA ASN A 787 -33.49 -3.40 -12.42
C ASN A 787 -33.36 -2.58 -13.71
N TRP A 788 -34.16 -2.96 -14.72
CA TRP A 788 -34.11 -2.34 -16.05
C TRP A 788 -34.47 -0.87 -16.03
N LYS A 789 -35.41 -0.44 -15.17
CA LYS A 789 -35.77 0.96 -15.03
C LYS A 789 -34.55 1.78 -14.58
N LEU A 790 -33.86 1.32 -13.55
CA LEU A 790 -32.68 2.02 -13.04
C LEU A 790 -31.51 2.04 -14.04
N ILE A 791 -31.36 0.97 -14.87
CA ILE A 791 -30.38 0.95 -15.95
C ILE A 791 -30.73 1.98 -17.02
N GLN A 792 -31.99 2.09 -17.41
CA GLN A 792 -32.47 3.09 -18.35
C GLN A 792 -32.29 4.52 -17.83
N ASP A 793 -32.71 4.78 -16.59
CA ASP A 793 -32.49 6.09 -15.94
C ASP A 793 -31.00 6.48 -15.95
N LYS A 794 -30.10 5.54 -15.70
CA LYS A 794 -28.64 5.77 -15.77
C LYS A 794 -28.15 6.06 -17.19
N ILE A 795 -28.65 5.35 -18.18
CA ILE A 795 -28.33 5.56 -19.60
C ILE A 795 -28.78 6.96 -20.03
N GLU A 796 -29.97 7.38 -19.64
CA GLU A 796 -30.52 8.70 -19.96
C GLU A 796 -29.73 9.81 -19.27
N MET A 797 -29.34 9.60 -18.01
CA MET A 797 -28.59 10.58 -17.22
C MET A 797 -27.16 10.83 -17.77
N VAL A 798 -26.47 9.77 -18.25
CA VAL A 798 -25.09 9.87 -18.74
C VAL A 798 -25.05 10.44 -20.15
N GLY A 799 -25.96 10.03 -21.03
CA GLY A 799 -26.00 10.44 -22.44
C GLY A 799 -24.99 9.71 -23.32
N GLU A 800 -24.88 10.17 -24.54
CA GLU A 800 -24.03 9.58 -25.57
C GLU A 800 -22.90 10.54 -25.97
N SER A 801 -21.77 10.01 -26.45
CA SER A 801 -20.61 10.80 -26.90
C SER A 801 -20.09 10.33 -28.25
N ARG A 802 -19.57 11.28 -29.06
CA ARG A 802 -18.82 10.98 -30.29
C ARG A 802 -17.32 10.93 -30.08
N ILE A 803 -16.84 11.43 -28.96
CA ILE A 803 -15.44 11.42 -28.54
C ILE A 803 -15.30 10.67 -27.23
N VAL A 804 -14.31 9.83 -27.14
CA VAL A 804 -14.01 9.03 -25.93
C VAL A 804 -12.79 9.67 -25.26
N ILE A 805 -12.97 10.07 -24.00
CA ILE A 805 -11.92 10.63 -23.16
C ILE A 805 -11.66 9.66 -22.02
N PRO A 806 -10.45 9.10 -21.84
CA PRO A 806 -10.18 8.09 -20.83
C PRO A 806 -10.14 8.70 -19.41
N ASP A 807 -10.72 7.99 -18.42
CA ASP A 807 -10.51 8.26 -16.98
C ASP A 807 -9.22 7.60 -16.48
N LYS A 808 -8.96 6.37 -16.94
CA LYS A 808 -7.83 5.56 -16.48
C LYS A 808 -7.15 4.87 -17.63
N ILE A 809 -5.83 5.05 -17.77
CA ILE A 809 -5.05 4.48 -18.86
C ILE A 809 -3.66 4.07 -18.39
N ARG A 810 -3.09 3.04 -19.02
CA ARG A 810 -1.71 2.60 -18.78
C ARG A 810 -0.89 2.86 -20.05
N LEU A 811 -0.15 3.97 -20.06
CA LEU A 811 0.63 4.39 -21.22
C LEU A 811 1.79 3.46 -21.55
N SER A 812 2.33 2.75 -20.55
CA SER A 812 3.41 1.78 -20.68
C SER A 812 2.97 0.44 -21.27
N SER A 813 1.67 0.19 -21.39
CA SER A 813 1.14 -1.09 -21.88
C SER A 813 1.33 -1.25 -23.40
N GLU A 814 1.76 -2.43 -23.82
CA GLU A 814 1.86 -2.81 -25.25
C GLU A 814 0.50 -2.74 -25.97
N ASN A 815 -0.60 -2.82 -25.23
CA ASN A 815 -1.97 -2.76 -25.77
C ASN A 815 -2.60 -1.36 -25.70
N THR A 816 -1.81 -0.32 -25.38
CA THR A 816 -2.25 1.08 -25.40
C THR A 816 -1.69 1.78 -26.63
N ASN A 817 -2.54 1.94 -27.63
CA ASN A 817 -2.15 2.44 -28.95
C ASN A 817 -2.60 3.89 -29.19
N VAL A 818 -3.78 4.25 -28.68
CA VAL A 818 -4.39 5.59 -28.84
C VAL A 818 -5.02 6.03 -27.51
N LEU A 819 -5.10 7.36 -27.29
CA LEU A 819 -5.68 7.97 -26.09
C LEU A 819 -7.17 8.28 -26.29
N GLY A 820 -7.46 9.18 -27.20
CA GLY A 820 -8.82 9.58 -27.54
C GLY A 820 -9.27 8.94 -28.85
N VAL A 821 -10.53 8.49 -28.92
CA VAL A 821 -11.09 7.91 -30.14
C VAL A 821 -12.42 8.56 -30.50
N TYR A 822 -12.69 8.63 -31.81
CA TYR A 822 -13.87 9.22 -32.40
C TYR A 822 -14.83 8.15 -32.95
N SER A 823 -16.12 8.47 -33.01
CA SER A 823 -17.12 7.68 -33.71
C SER A 823 -18.15 8.57 -34.43
N ASP A 824 -18.44 8.23 -35.69
CA ASP A 824 -19.56 8.86 -36.42
C ASP A 824 -20.92 8.56 -35.80
N LYS A 825 -21.04 7.45 -35.07
CA LYS A 825 -22.23 7.09 -34.27
C LYS A 825 -21.98 7.54 -32.83
N PRO A 826 -22.93 8.20 -32.17
CA PRO A 826 -22.83 8.44 -30.74
C PRO A 826 -22.75 7.12 -29.96
N LEU A 827 -21.87 7.06 -28.97
CA LEU A 827 -21.57 5.87 -28.17
C LEU A 827 -21.95 6.07 -26.71
N MET A 828 -22.49 5.03 -26.11
CA MET A 828 -22.60 4.90 -24.67
C MET A 828 -21.24 4.45 -24.11
N LEU A 829 -20.72 5.14 -23.12
CA LEU A 829 -19.39 4.87 -22.56
C LEU A 829 -19.48 4.23 -21.18
N SER A 830 -18.60 3.28 -20.88
CA SER A 830 -18.45 2.73 -19.53
C SER A 830 -17.75 3.74 -18.60
N ASN A 831 -17.75 3.45 -17.31
CA ASN A 831 -17.07 4.25 -16.27
C ASN A 831 -15.54 4.32 -16.37
N LEU A 832 -14.95 3.73 -17.41
CA LEU A 832 -13.53 3.90 -17.74
C LEU A 832 -13.28 5.16 -18.59
N PHE A 833 -14.33 5.87 -18.95
CA PHE A 833 -14.31 7.02 -19.85
C PHE A 833 -15.21 8.14 -19.37
N PHE A 834 -14.94 9.34 -19.86
CA PHE A 834 -15.85 10.46 -19.79
C PHE A 834 -16.65 10.60 -21.10
N THR A 835 -17.95 10.87 -20.98
CA THR A 835 -18.78 11.34 -22.08
C THR A 835 -18.56 12.84 -22.29
N TYR A 836 -18.55 13.26 -23.53
CA TYR A 836 -18.40 14.68 -23.92
C TYR A 836 -19.71 15.13 -24.57
N THR A 837 -20.30 16.18 -24.01
CA THR A 837 -21.67 16.58 -24.36
C THR A 837 -21.81 17.26 -25.74
N ASP A 838 -20.74 17.86 -26.27
CA ASP A 838 -20.76 18.44 -27.62
C ASP A 838 -20.59 17.36 -28.69
N LEU A 839 -21.63 17.14 -29.47
CA LEU A 839 -21.69 16.10 -30.48
C LEU A 839 -21.37 16.58 -31.91
N LYS A 840 -20.85 17.82 -32.10
CA LYS A 840 -20.45 18.30 -33.43
C LYS A 840 -19.30 17.43 -33.96
N LYS A 841 -19.52 16.77 -35.11
CA LYS A 841 -18.58 15.80 -35.70
C LYS A 841 -17.18 16.39 -35.91
N GLU A 842 -17.12 17.56 -36.51
CA GLU A 842 -15.85 18.27 -36.82
C GLU A 842 -15.05 18.60 -35.53
N LYS A 843 -15.76 19.13 -34.51
CA LYS A 843 -15.14 19.39 -33.21
C LYS A 843 -14.58 18.12 -32.56
N CYS A 844 -15.36 17.03 -32.57
CA CYS A 844 -14.94 15.76 -32.01
C CYS A 844 -13.76 15.14 -32.79
N LYS A 845 -13.72 15.26 -34.13
CA LYS A 845 -12.59 14.80 -34.94
C LYS A 845 -11.30 15.56 -34.60
N ILE A 846 -11.36 16.91 -34.50
CA ILE A 846 -10.22 17.73 -34.12
C ILE A 846 -9.76 17.44 -32.70
N LEU A 847 -10.69 17.24 -31.76
CA LEU A 847 -10.36 16.87 -30.38
C LEU A 847 -9.71 15.48 -30.32
N ALA A 848 -10.16 14.51 -31.13
CA ALA A 848 -9.51 13.19 -31.20
C ALA A 848 -8.05 13.28 -31.67
N LEU A 849 -7.74 14.14 -32.66
CA LEU A 849 -6.35 14.40 -33.06
C LEU A 849 -5.55 15.05 -31.92
N SER A 850 -6.10 16.08 -31.28
CA SER A 850 -5.44 16.78 -30.17
C SER A 850 -5.14 15.83 -29.01
N LEU A 851 -6.09 15.01 -28.59
CA LEU A 851 -5.92 14.02 -27.53
C LEU A 851 -4.83 12.98 -27.85
N ASN A 852 -4.63 12.64 -29.11
CA ASN A 852 -3.59 11.69 -29.52
C ASN A 852 -2.24 12.33 -29.83
N SER A 853 -2.10 13.66 -29.72
CA SER A 853 -0.86 14.35 -30.06
C SER A 853 0.17 14.33 -28.92
N ILE A 854 1.41 14.70 -29.25
CA ILE A 854 2.50 14.90 -28.31
C ILE A 854 2.16 15.92 -27.21
N LEU A 855 1.33 16.89 -27.51
CA LEU A 855 0.81 17.87 -26.55
C LEU A 855 0.12 17.17 -25.36
N THR A 856 -0.78 16.24 -25.63
CA THR A 856 -1.50 15.51 -24.60
C THR A 856 -0.59 14.55 -23.86
N LEU A 857 0.30 13.83 -24.56
CA LEU A 857 1.24 12.91 -23.93
C LEU A 857 2.17 13.60 -22.92
N ALA A 858 2.71 14.78 -23.31
CA ALA A 858 3.56 15.57 -22.42
C ALA A 858 2.78 16.05 -21.17
N GLN A 859 1.55 16.51 -21.36
CA GLN A 859 0.68 16.92 -20.27
C GLN A 859 0.28 15.76 -19.36
N PHE A 860 0.09 14.56 -19.89
CA PHE A 860 -0.19 13.37 -19.09
C PHE A 860 0.88 13.10 -18.04
N ILE A 861 2.16 13.23 -18.40
CA ILE A 861 3.25 13.00 -17.45
C ILE A 861 3.20 14.00 -16.29
N VAL A 862 2.77 15.24 -16.56
CA VAL A 862 2.76 16.32 -15.58
C VAL A 862 1.46 16.40 -14.78
N PHE A 863 0.32 16.11 -15.42
CA PHE A 863 -1.00 16.18 -14.76
C PHE A 863 -1.52 14.83 -14.24
N LYS A 864 -0.79 13.74 -14.43
CA LYS A 864 -1.21 12.40 -13.99
C LYS A 864 -1.38 12.29 -12.47
N SER A 865 -2.37 11.53 -12.06
CA SER A 865 -2.40 10.89 -10.74
C SER A 865 -1.63 9.58 -10.81
N GLU A 866 -0.56 9.45 -10.02
CA GLU A 866 0.19 8.21 -9.95
C GLU A 866 -0.49 7.21 -9.02
N SER A 867 -0.98 6.10 -9.58
CA SER A 867 -1.43 4.93 -8.82
C SER A 867 -0.41 3.80 -8.92
N LEU A 868 -0.41 2.89 -7.95
CA LEU A 868 0.38 1.67 -8.05
C LEU A 868 -0.09 0.82 -9.24
N GLY A 869 0.82 0.02 -9.83
CA GLY A 869 0.56 -0.79 -11.03
C GLY A 869 0.62 0.00 -12.34
N GLY A 870 1.34 1.13 -12.38
CA GLY A 870 1.63 1.91 -13.60
C GLY A 870 0.42 2.57 -14.28
N TYR A 871 -0.74 2.56 -13.63
CA TYR A 871 -1.91 3.25 -14.14
C TYR A 871 -1.83 4.75 -13.89
N ILE A 872 -2.14 5.51 -14.95
CA ILE A 872 -2.35 6.94 -14.89
C ILE A 872 -3.85 7.20 -14.82
N ARG A 873 -4.29 7.97 -13.86
CA ARG A 873 -5.66 8.45 -13.76
C ARG A 873 -5.69 9.96 -13.96
N LEU A 874 -6.64 10.41 -14.77
CA LEU A 874 -7.00 11.81 -14.92
C LEU A 874 -8.50 11.96 -14.64
N SER A 875 -8.83 12.57 -13.52
CA SER A 875 -10.22 12.94 -13.21
C SER A 875 -10.70 14.04 -14.18
N ALA A 876 -12.00 14.33 -14.18
CA ALA A 876 -12.54 15.43 -14.97
C ALA A 876 -11.85 16.77 -14.62
N ASN A 877 -11.51 17.00 -13.34
CA ASN A 877 -10.73 18.16 -12.89
C ASN A 877 -9.32 18.18 -13.50
N ASP A 878 -8.67 17.03 -13.61
CA ASP A 878 -7.32 16.94 -14.18
C ASP A 878 -7.36 17.20 -15.70
N TRP A 879 -8.37 16.68 -16.39
CA TRP A 879 -8.58 16.98 -17.80
C TRP A 879 -8.86 18.47 -18.04
N ALA A 880 -9.58 19.13 -17.12
CA ALA A 880 -9.81 20.58 -17.18
C ALA A 880 -8.53 21.43 -17.03
N LEU A 881 -7.42 20.83 -16.55
CA LEU A 881 -6.11 21.48 -16.53
C LEU A 881 -5.33 21.28 -17.84
N THR A 882 -5.75 20.35 -18.71
CA THR A 882 -5.04 20.07 -19.96
C THR A 882 -5.50 21.03 -21.07
N ALA A 883 -4.53 21.64 -21.73
CA ALA A 883 -4.77 22.46 -22.89
C ALA A 883 -4.96 21.58 -24.15
N GLN A 884 -6.03 21.81 -24.89
CA GLN A 884 -6.37 21.12 -26.12
C GLN A 884 -6.66 22.14 -27.24
N LEU A 885 -6.58 21.71 -28.50
CA LEU A 885 -6.97 22.60 -29.62
C LEU A 885 -8.44 23.03 -29.48
N ASP A 886 -8.68 24.34 -29.48
CA ASP A 886 -10.02 24.90 -29.38
C ASP A 886 -10.60 25.13 -30.77
N TYR A 887 -11.61 24.33 -31.13
CA TYR A 887 -12.29 24.43 -32.42
C TYR A 887 -12.76 25.88 -32.73
N GLN A 888 -13.20 26.62 -31.72
CA GLN A 888 -13.70 27.99 -31.91
C GLN A 888 -12.58 29.01 -32.23
N LYS A 889 -11.39 28.81 -31.67
CA LYS A 889 -10.21 29.65 -31.86
C LYS A 889 -9.48 29.37 -33.18
N LEU A 890 -9.77 28.22 -33.81
CA LEU A 890 -9.15 27.86 -35.08
C LEU A 890 -9.82 28.62 -36.26
N ASN A 891 -9.03 29.13 -37.22
CA ASN A 891 -9.54 29.63 -38.46
C ASN A 891 -9.99 28.49 -39.40
N GLU A 892 -10.67 28.82 -40.51
CA GLU A 892 -11.22 27.84 -41.44
C GLU A 892 -10.14 26.96 -42.09
N LYS A 893 -9.03 27.58 -42.48
CA LYS A 893 -7.89 26.87 -43.08
C LYS A 893 -7.31 25.82 -42.14
N ASP A 894 -7.11 26.16 -40.87
CA ASP A 894 -6.57 25.26 -39.86
C ASP A 894 -7.56 24.11 -39.60
N ARG A 895 -8.87 24.41 -39.52
CA ARG A 895 -9.92 23.37 -39.35
C ARG A 895 -9.90 22.39 -40.54
N ASN A 896 -9.90 22.88 -41.76
CA ASN A 896 -9.89 22.05 -42.96
C ASN A 896 -8.62 21.20 -43.04
N THR A 897 -7.47 21.73 -42.66
CA THR A 897 -6.20 20.98 -42.57
C THR A 897 -6.31 19.85 -41.60
N LEU A 898 -6.86 20.09 -40.40
CA LEU A 898 -7.04 19.03 -39.37
C LEU A 898 -8.08 17.98 -39.77
N LEU A 899 -9.19 18.40 -40.39
CA LEU A 899 -10.21 17.45 -40.87
C LEU A 899 -9.67 16.54 -41.97
N SER A 900 -8.89 17.08 -42.89
CA SER A 900 -8.20 16.29 -43.92
C SER A 900 -7.19 15.34 -43.30
N LEU A 901 -6.43 15.79 -42.31
CA LEU A 901 -5.51 14.93 -41.55
C LEU A 901 -6.25 13.79 -40.80
N PHE A 902 -7.40 14.08 -40.19
CA PHE A 902 -8.21 13.06 -39.54
C PHE A 902 -8.66 12.01 -40.57
N ASP A 903 -9.18 12.42 -41.73
CA ASP A 903 -9.66 11.49 -42.76
C ASP A 903 -8.54 10.63 -43.33
N GLU A 904 -7.30 11.12 -43.37
CA GLU A 904 -6.11 10.35 -43.74
C GLU A 904 -5.71 9.34 -42.65
N LEU A 905 -5.75 9.75 -41.36
CA LEU A 905 -5.28 8.92 -40.25
C LEU A 905 -6.34 7.98 -39.65
N ARG A 906 -7.64 8.17 -39.96
CA ARG A 906 -8.73 7.44 -39.33
C ARG A 906 -8.68 5.91 -39.45
N ASN A 907 -8.06 5.40 -40.53
CA ASN A 907 -7.93 3.97 -40.81
C ASN A 907 -6.53 3.42 -40.51
N VAL A 908 -5.62 4.26 -39.98
CA VAL A 908 -4.27 3.84 -39.63
C VAL A 908 -4.31 3.04 -38.33
N GLU A 909 -3.64 1.89 -38.32
CA GLU A 909 -3.38 1.14 -37.09
C GLU A 909 -2.08 1.63 -36.47
N PHE A 910 -2.19 2.21 -35.30
CA PHE A 910 -1.07 2.69 -34.52
C PHE A 910 -0.49 1.55 -33.69
N PRO A 911 0.83 1.35 -33.64
CA PRO A 911 1.47 0.46 -32.67
C PRO A 911 1.33 1.01 -31.24
N SER A 912 1.91 0.37 -30.23
CA SER A 912 1.87 0.89 -28.87
C SER A 912 2.47 2.31 -28.77
N ILE A 913 2.04 3.10 -27.80
CA ILE A 913 2.52 4.50 -27.66
C ILE A 913 4.04 4.53 -27.54
N ILE A 914 4.65 3.62 -26.76
CA ILE A 914 6.10 3.54 -26.65
C ILE A 914 6.73 3.29 -28.03
N GLU A 915 6.24 2.30 -28.75
CA GLU A 915 6.76 1.95 -30.07
C GLU A 915 6.57 3.09 -31.11
N GLN A 916 5.44 3.83 -31.04
CA GLN A 916 5.25 5.01 -31.88
C GLN A 916 6.32 6.08 -31.65
N LEU A 917 6.70 6.31 -30.42
CA LEU A 917 7.71 7.31 -30.05
C LEU A 917 9.11 6.84 -30.42
N GLU A 918 9.46 5.56 -30.15
CA GLU A 918 10.77 5.00 -30.47
C GLU A 918 11.06 4.86 -31.94
N SER A 919 10.13 4.22 -32.65
CA SER A 919 10.30 4.00 -34.10
C SER A 919 10.10 5.26 -34.94
N ARG A 920 9.74 6.35 -34.28
CA ARG A 920 9.35 7.58 -35.00
C ARG A 920 8.24 7.28 -36.03
N PHE A 921 7.19 6.59 -35.59
CA PHE A 921 6.10 6.13 -36.46
C PHE A 921 5.55 7.27 -37.33
N TRP A 922 5.49 7.06 -38.62
CA TRP A 922 5.21 8.11 -39.59
C TRP A 922 3.90 8.89 -39.32
N ALA A 923 2.85 8.19 -38.93
CA ALA A 923 1.54 8.81 -38.65
C ALA A 923 1.58 9.67 -37.39
N ARG A 924 2.35 9.27 -36.37
CA ARG A 924 2.64 10.02 -35.14
C ARG A 924 3.37 11.32 -35.48
N ILE A 925 4.46 11.24 -36.21
CA ILE A 925 5.24 12.43 -36.63
C ILE A 925 4.37 13.39 -37.42
N LYS A 926 3.56 12.88 -38.37
CA LYS A 926 2.67 13.70 -39.17
C LYS A 926 1.62 14.42 -38.34
N LEU A 927 0.99 13.70 -37.41
CA LEU A 927 0.04 14.25 -36.46
C LEU A 927 0.67 15.39 -35.62
N ASP A 928 1.79 15.09 -34.97
CA ASP A 928 2.43 16.01 -34.03
C ASP A 928 2.99 17.25 -34.74
N LYS A 929 3.62 17.11 -35.90
CA LYS A 929 4.06 18.24 -36.71
C LYS A 929 2.89 19.15 -37.13
N ALA A 930 1.77 18.58 -37.53
CA ALA A 930 0.59 19.36 -37.92
C ALA A 930 -0.01 20.14 -36.74
N ILE A 931 -0.16 19.45 -35.56
CA ILE A 931 -0.67 20.07 -34.35
C ILE A 931 0.24 21.23 -33.89
N LEU A 932 1.57 21.00 -33.80
CA LEU A 932 2.52 22.00 -33.34
C LEU A 932 2.56 23.19 -34.27
N LYS A 933 2.49 22.97 -35.60
CA LYS A 933 2.43 24.05 -36.58
C LYS A 933 1.16 24.91 -36.43
N ILE A 934 0.02 24.29 -36.17
CA ILE A 934 -1.25 24.98 -35.93
C ILE A 934 -1.21 25.75 -34.61
N ILE A 935 -0.57 25.23 -33.57
CA ILE A 935 -0.33 25.94 -32.32
C ILE A 935 0.48 27.22 -32.55
N GLY A 936 1.41 27.20 -33.51
CA GLY A 936 2.22 28.37 -33.87
C GLY A 936 3.73 28.14 -33.80
N PHE A 937 4.19 26.88 -33.65
CA PHE A 937 5.61 26.55 -33.75
C PHE A 937 6.08 26.70 -35.21
N ASP A 938 7.27 27.25 -35.40
CA ASP A 938 7.92 27.23 -36.72
C ASP A 938 8.56 25.84 -36.99
N THR A 939 9.04 25.63 -38.21
CA THR A 939 9.61 24.33 -38.62
C THR A 939 10.89 24.01 -37.86
N LEU A 940 11.74 25.00 -37.59
CA LEU A 940 13.00 24.81 -36.83
C LEU A 940 12.71 24.42 -35.36
N ASP A 941 11.74 25.09 -34.75
CA ASP A 941 11.29 24.75 -33.42
C ASP A 941 10.75 23.32 -33.33
N ILE A 942 9.91 22.92 -34.29
CA ILE A 942 9.35 21.58 -34.36
C ILE A 942 10.45 20.53 -34.47
N ASP A 943 11.40 20.73 -35.39
CA ASP A 943 12.48 19.76 -35.65
C ASP A 943 13.48 19.71 -34.49
N ASN A 944 13.59 20.76 -33.66
CA ASN A 944 14.41 20.76 -32.45
C ASN A 944 13.70 20.11 -31.24
N TRP A 945 12.42 20.44 -31.00
CA TRP A 945 11.70 20.00 -29.82
C TRP A 945 11.16 18.57 -29.93
N LEU A 946 10.60 18.19 -31.07
CA LEU A 946 9.90 16.93 -31.22
C LEU A 946 10.79 15.69 -30.91
N PRO A 947 12.04 15.59 -31.41
CA PRO A 947 12.92 14.50 -31.05
C PRO A 947 13.22 14.45 -29.55
N LYS A 948 13.54 15.57 -28.92
CA LYS A 948 13.87 15.66 -27.49
C LYS A 948 12.71 15.22 -26.61
N VAL A 949 11.49 15.67 -26.93
CA VAL A 949 10.28 15.32 -26.18
C VAL A 949 9.95 13.84 -26.37
N TYR A 950 10.12 13.29 -27.58
CA TYR A 950 9.93 11.87 -27.84
C TYR A 950 10.90 11.01 -27.00
N ASP A 951 12.20 11.36 -26.98
CA ASP A 951 13.22 10.63 -26.23
C ASP A 951 12.93 10.69 -24.73
N SER A 952 12.58 11.88 -24.22
CA SER A 952 12.25 12.06 -22.80
C SER A 952 11.00 11.28 -22.41
N LEU A 953 9.93 11.34 -23.20
CA LEU A 953 8.71 10.57 -22.92
C LEU A 953 8.91 9.07 -23.02
N THR A 954 9.68 8.60 -24.01
CA THR A 954 10.01 7.20 -24.18
C THR A 954 10.76 6.67 -22.96
N THR A 955 11.75 7.42 -22.49
CA THR A 955 12.52 7.06 -21.30
C THR A 955 11.65 6.99 -20.05
N GLU A 956 10.78 8.00 -19.82
CA GLU A 956 9.84 8.01 -18.68
C GLU A 956 8.83 6.86 -18.73
N LEU A 957 8.27 6.56 -19.90
CA LEU A 957 7.29 5.47 -20.07
C LEU A 957 7.94 4.09 -19.91
N LYS A 958 9.16 3.90 -20.44
CA LYS A 958 9.90 2.64 -20.25
C LYS A 958 10.34 2.45 -18.80
N ALA A 959 10.81 3.50 -18.14
CA ALA A 959 11.13 3.43 -16.72
C ALA A 959 9.91 2.97 -15.91
N THR A 960 8.70 3.45 -16.26
CA THR A 960 7.45 3.02 -15.62
C THR A 960 7.12 1.55 -15.94
N ALA A 961 7.37 1.07 -17.18
CA ALA A 961 7.11 -0.32 -17.58
C ALA A 961 8.06 -1.32 -16.89
N ASN A 962 9.35 -1.00 -16.81
CA ASN A 962 10.37 -1.87 -16.21
C ASN A 962 10.27 -2.00 -14.68
N MET A 963 9.54 -1.10 -14.01
CA MET A 963 9.26 -1.17 -12.58
C MET A 963 8.20 -2.23 -12.21
N GLU A 964 7.52 -2.78 -13.21
CA GLU A 964 6.42 -3.73 -13.07
C GLU A 964 6.86 -5.19 -13.31
N SER A 965 8.02 -5.41 -13.90
CA SER A 965 8.66 -6.72 -14.11
C SER A 965 9.57 -7.07 -12.91
#